data_b5aa9757c6d6b5d0301b70e86116bc44
#
_entry.id   b5aa9757c6d6b5d0301b70e86116bc44
#
_cell.length_a   1.000
_cell.length_b   1.000
_cell.length_c   1.000
_cell.angle_alpha   90.00
_cell.angle_beta   90.00
_cell.angle_gamma   90.00
#
_symmetry.space_group_name_H-M   'P 1'
#
loop_
_entity.id
_entity.type
_entity.pdbx_description
1 polymer ?
#
loop_
_entity_poly.entity_id
_entity_poly.type
_entity_poly.pdbx_seq_one_letter_code
_entity_poly.pdbx_strand_id
1 'polypeptide(L)'
;MVAVLATLLFFIHFPSTMSENPLLMTTGNSGQITKTAECVLKLSAKYFVEKKALSGSIVIININSYVSTTQGLLLQTVHSGIKYSIMVKDSFYPHANASHFPEKAKNYMLILEEKSELQRNILQLNKLPTWNPLAKAIVFYQLKSNDTAEETAMEFINELRDYKLFKTIVFIYDEDNDVVISYTWRPYSDTNCGGKCASVFILDQCTNNTIYEYQKQHDMFPSDMKGCPLVAYAVIAEPYVMPPVRKLTNTTFEDAHEFAKGGEINLVKIISQFTNMSLITRTSEVLENWGEVYPNGTATGAFGVLRNESTDLVIGNVEVTRILRKWFHPTVNYLQDEMTFCLPKAGQAPTWDNLVIIFQWTTWVATLFSIVIMGLMFHVFYYREHSKATKWPTNSILMTFSMLLGWGATFEPKAPTFRILIFAWLCFSINMGISYESFLRSFLMHPRFEKQISTEADLIQSGIPLGGREIYRSYFETNNASSFYLYHKYNSTTFSEGVRRAALQRNFAVVSSRRQAVYQDQKLGKGAPLIYCFPESNNMYKYGVAILTRRWFPMLERFNVIIRSVSENGLINKWMNELLIHSGSSEESSTIVPLSIQNLLGAFMFIGFMYAASIVIFLGEVAIGVIKRKREDKKSNHYEFLNNITKERFINE
;
A
#
# COMPACT_ATOMS: atom_id res chain seq x y z
N MET A 1 -15.69 33.05 -13.98
CA MET A 1 -14.98 34.28 -14.31
C MET A 1 -15.60 35.49 -13.58
N VAL A 2 -16.08 35.29 -12.33
CA VAL A 2 -16.65 36.36 -11.47
C VAL A 2 -16.09 36.26 -10.03
N ALA A 3 -15.19 35.30 -9.75
CA ALA A 3 -14.61 35.05 -8.41
C ALA A 3 -13.14 35.51 -8.25
N VAL A 4 -12.56 36.21 -9.19
CA VAL A 4 -11.15 36.69 -9.18
C VAL A 4 -11.02 38.18 -8.96
N LEU A 5 -12.11 38.92 -8.86
CA LEU A 5 -12.11 40.39 -8.74
C LEU A 5 -12.43 40.93 -7.33
N ALA A 6 -12.51 40.04 -6.32
CA ALA A 6 -12.85 40.44 -4.93
C ALA A 6 -11.67 40.41 -3.94
N THR A 7 -10.45 40.14 -4.39
CA THR A 7 -9.27 40.10 -3.50
C THR A 7 -8.26 41.24 -3.67
N LEU A 8 -8.64 42.31 -4.37
CA LEU A 8 -7.71 43.42 -4.68
C LEU A 8 -8.09 44.76 -4.04
N LEU A 9 -8.97 44.80 -3.04
CA LEU A 9 -9.37 46.05 -2.39
C LEU A 9 -9.44 45.96 -0.86
N PHE A 10 -8.36 45.47 -0.21
CA PHE A 10 -8.10 45.77 1.20
C PHE A 10 -6.66 46.28 1.35
N PHE A 11 -6.36 47.36 0.61
CA PHE A 11 -5.36 48.31 1.09
C PHE A 11 -6.02 49.14 2.18
N ILE A 12 -5.70 48.85 3.42
CA ILE A 12 -6.09 49.65 4.57
C ILE A 12 -5.45 51.03 4.38
N HIS A 13 -6.27 52.02 4.09
CA HIS A 13 -5.96 53.40 4.24
C HIS A 13 -5.73 53.63 5.76
N PHE A 14 -4.50 53.78 6.16
CA PHE A 14 -4.19 54.42 7.43
C PHE A 14 -4.51 55.90 7.31
N PRO A 15 -5.36 56.48 8.19
CA PRO A 15 -5.57 57.90 8.16
C PRO A 15 -4.26 58.59 8.58
N SER A 16 -3.76 59.40 7.70
CA SER A 16 -2.66 60.34 7.95
C SER A 16 -3.10 61.47 8.90
N THR A 17 -3.22 61.14 10.20
CA THR A 17 -3.31 62.13 11.24
C THR A 17 -2.42 61.69 12.38
N MET A 18 -1.12 61.70 12.15
CA MET A 18 -0.17 61.92 13.25
C MET A 18 0.17 63.41 13.20
N SER A 19 -0.30 64.11 14.23
CA SER A 19 0.12 65.45 14.57
C SER A 19 1.64 65.46 14.70
N GLU A 20 2.27 66.32 13.91
CA GLU A 20 3.67 66.71 14.13
C GLU A 20 3.79 67.38 15.50
N ASN A 21 4.13 66.61 16.54
CA ASN A 21 4.81 67.14 17.70
C ASN A 21 6.30 66.88 17.53
N PRO A 22 7.13 67.91 17.31
CA PRO A 22 8.56 67.73 17.33
C PRO A 22 8.98 67.55 18.79
N LEU A 23 8.98 66.30 19.28
CA LEU A 23 9.71 65.97 20.52
C LEU A 23 11.18 66.20 20.26
N LEU A 24 11.74 67.15 20.99
CA LEU A 24 13.15 67.44 21.08
C LEU A 24 13.95 66.14 21.21
N MET A 25 14.53 65.70 20.13
CA MET A 25 15.55 64.66 20.14
C MET A 25 16.84 65.29 20.71
N THR A 26 17.31 64.73 21.75
CA THR A 26 18.68 64.96 22.22
C THR A 26 19.66 64.53 21.16
N THR A 27 20.37 65.45 20.56
CA THR A 27 21.13 65.34 19.31
C THR A 27 22.41 64.48 19.40
N GLY A 28 22.59 63.67 20.45
CA GLY A 28 23.76 62.79 20.61
C GLY A 28 23.60 61.35 20.14
N ASN A 29 22.43 60.71 20.34
CA ASN A 29 22.25 59.25 20.11
C ASN A 29 21.57 58.87 18.79
N SER A 30 20.94 59.79 18.07
CA SER A 30 20.18 59.45 16.86
C SER A 30 21.06 58.97 15.71
N GLY A 31 22.27 59.50 15.57
CA GLY A 31 23.21 59.12 14.51
C GLY A 31 23.85 57.73 14.70
N GLN A 32 24.03 57.29 15.93
CA GLN A 32 24.58 55.99 16.27
C GLN A 32 23.52 54.89 16.06
N ILE A 33 22.30 55.11 16.52
CA ILE A 33 21.18 54.19 16.38
C ILE A 33 20.84 53.93 14.89
N THR A 34 20.96 54.93 14.02
CA THR A 34 20.73 54.76 12.56
C THR A 34 21.81 53.90 11.90
N LYS A 35 23.08 54.04 12.29
CA LYS A 35 24.18 53.20 11.79
C LYS A 35 24.05 51.75 12.23
N THR A 36 23.67 51.51 13.49
CA THR A 36 23.38 50.17 14.01
C THR A 36 22.23 49.52 13.28
N ALA A 37 21.15 50.26 13.03
CA ALA A 37 20.00 49.74 12.27
C ALA A 37 20.37 49.37 10.82
N GLU A 38 21.22 50.15 10.16
CA GLU A 38 21.74 49.83 8.83
C GLU A 38 22.66 48.59 8.83
N CYS A 39 23.50 48.39 9.85
CA CYS A 39 24.29 47.20 10.06
C CYS A 39 23.38 45.94 10.20
N VAL A 40 22.37 46.02 11.09
CA VAL A 40 21.41 44.94 11.29
C VAL A 40 20.63 44.61 9.99
N LEU A 41 20.24 45.65 9.23
CA LEU A 41 19.57 45.43 7.94
C LEU A 41 20.48 44.71 6.96
N LYS A 42 21.71 45.12 6.79
CA LYS A 42 22.66 44.50 5.85
C LYS A 42 22.96 43.05 6.24
N LEU A 43 23.18 42.79 7.54
CA LEU A 43 23.40 41.43 8.04
C LEU A 43 22.14 40.57 7.89
N SER A 44 20.97 41.11 8.23
CA SER A 44 19.71 40.40 8.05
C SER A 44 19.42 40.06 6.57
N ALA A 45 19.69 41.00 5.67
CA ALA A 45 19.56 40.77 4.23
C ALA A 45 20.53 39.67 3.74
N LYS A 46 21.78 39.64 4.23
CA LYS A 46 22.75 38.59 3.93
C LYS A 46 22.26 37.21 4.32
N TYR A 47 21.66 37.07 5.52
CA TYR A 47 21.32 35.77 6.09
C TYR A 47 19.92 35.25 5.70
N PHE A 48 18.97 36.15 5.46
CA PHE A 48 17.61 35.74 5.03
C PHE A 48 17.48 35.46 3.56
N VAL A 49 18.36 36.02 2.71
CA VAL A 49 18.31 35.82 1.25
C VAL A 49 18.90 34.45 0.88
N GLU A 50 18.04 33.52 0.53
CA GLU A 50 18.46 32.33 -0.21
C GLU A 50 18.63 32.69 -1.69
N LYS A 51 19.79 32.46 -2.28
CA LYS A 51 20.16 32.81 -3.68
C LYS A 51 19.21 32.27 -4.76
N LYS A 52 18.18 31.46 -4.43
CA LYS A 52 17.26 30.83 -5.36
C LYS A 52 15.75 30.97 -5.05
N ALA A 53 15.37 31.62 -3.95
CA ALA A 53 13.95 31.68 -3.56
C ALA A 53 13.40 33.11 -3.66
N LEU A 54 12.85 33.46 -4.82
CA LEU A 54 12.16 34.72 -5.11
C LEU A 54 10.70 34.77 -4.63
N SER A 55 10.19 33.74 -3.94
CA SER A 55 8.77 33.70 -3.57
C SER A 55 8.54 33.44 -2.08
N GLY A 56 7.93 34.41 -1.41
CA GLY A 56 7.06 34.17 -0.25
C GLY A 56 7.73 33.82 1.08
N SER A 57 8.93 34.36 1.39
CA SER A 57 9.51 34.22 2.74
C SER A 57 8.80 35.14 3.71
N ILE A 58 8.03 34.58 4.64
CA ILE A 58 7.41 35.34 5.73
C ILE A 58 8.43 35.49 6.83
N VAL A 59 8.75 36.72 7.16
CA VAL A 59 9.57 37.09 8.34
C VAL A 59 8.62 37.48 9.45
N ILE A 60 8.68 36.80 10.57
CA ILE A 60 7.90 37.17 11.76
C ILE A 60 8.81 37.92 12.71
N ILE A 61 8.44 39.15 13.00
CA ILE A 61 9.11 39.97 13.99
C ILE A 61 8.21 40.02 15.21
N ASN A 62 8.76 39.70 16.38
CA ASN A 62 8.07 39.86 17.63
C ASN A 62 8.57 41.12 18.33
N ILE A 63 7.65 41.99 18.71
CA ILE A 63 7.93 43.25 19.38
C ILE A 63 7.16 43.25 20.70
N ASN A 64 7.78 43.78 21.74
CA ASN A 64 7.10 43.94 23.03
C ASN A 64 6.02 45.02 23.00
N SER A 65 5.14 44.99 24.00
CA SER A 65 4.01 45.91 24.18
C SER A 65 4.36 47.38 24.26
N TYR A 66 5.60 47.71 24.58
CA TYR A 66 6.15 49.05 24.52
C TYR A 66 7.30 49.08 23.54
N VAL A 67 7.04 49.64 22.35
CA VAL A 67 8.07 49.83 21.31
C VAL A 67 9.01 50.92 21.79
N SER A 68 10.23 50.55 22.14
CA SER A 68 11.27 51.56 22.38
C SER A 68 11.62 52.28 21.07
N THR A 69 12.21 53.47 21.18
CA THR A 69 12.63 54.23 19.98
C THR A 69 13.61 53.42 19.11
N THR A 70 14.48 52.60 19.74
CA THR A 70 15.43 51.71 19.07
C THR A 70 14.74 50.57 18.32
N GLN A 71 13.77 49.92 18.93
CA GLN A 71 13.00 48.87 18.26
C GLN A 71 12.18 49.41 17.09
N GLY A 72 11.58 50.59 17.25
CA GLY A 72 10.82 51.25 16.19
C GLY A 72 11.66 51.58 14.97
N LEU A 73 12.87 52.14 15.20
CA LEU A 73 13.81 52.46 14.12
C LEU A 73 14.34 51.20 13.43
N LEU A 74 14.69 50.15 14.19
CA LEU A 74 15.09 48.85 13.63
C LEU A 74 13.99 48.24 12.76
N LEU A 75 12.76 48.23 13.25
CA LEU A 75 11.61 47.73 12.50
C LEU A 75 11.37 48.50 11.20
N GLN A 76 11.38 49.83 11.26
CA GLN A 76 11.21 50.69 10.10
C GLN A 76 12.33 50.47 9.07
N THR A 77 13.59 50.33 9.53
CA THR A 77 14.74 50.10 8.66
C THR A 77 14.66 48.71 8.00
N VAL A 78 14.34 47.69 8.78
CA VAL A 78 14.15 46.32 8.25
C VAL A 78 12.99 46.27 7.26
N HIS A 79 11.86 46.91 7.55
CA HIS A 79 10.72 46.98 6.68
C HIS A 79 10.99 47.71 5.35
N SER A 80 11.78 48.78 5.38
CA SER A 80 12.16 49.54 4.17
C SER A 80 13.17 48.81 3.29
N GLY A 81 14.02 47.96 3.86
CA GLY A 81 15.16 47.34 3.19
C GLY A 81 14.94 45.90 2.76
N ILE A 82 14.04 45.17 3.37
CA ILE A 82 13.78 43.77 3.07
C ILE A 82 12.57 43.65 2.13
N LYS A 83 12.78 43.08 0.94
CA LYS A 83 11.75 42.84 -0.10
C LYS A 83 10.92 41.58 0.15
N TYR A 84 10.54 41.28 1.38
CA TYR A 84 9.74 40.11 1.78
C TYR A 84 8.48 40.52 2.49
N SER A 85 7.47 39.65 2.48
CA SER A 85 6.29 39.81 3.31
C SER A 85 6.69 39.71 4.79
N ILE A 86 6.55 40.78 5.51
CA ILE A 86 6.87 40.88 6.95
C ILE A 86 5.57 40.83 7.74
N MET A 87 5.46 39.84 8.63
CA MET A 87 4.38 39.81 9.62
C MET A 87 4.95 40.28 10.95
N VAL A 88 4.44 41.42 11.44
CA VAL A 88 4.74 41.93 12.77
C VAL A 88 3.69 41.39 13.73
N LYS A 89 4.10 40.73 14.79
CA LYS A 89 3.22 40.28 15.85
C LYS A 89 3.51 41.03 17.13
N ASP A 90 2.45 41.66 17.66
CA ASP A 90 2.44 42.25 18.99
C ASP A 90 1.94 41.22 20.02
N SER A 91 2.48 41.29 21.23
CA SER A 91 2.11 40.45 22.39
C SER A 91 0.65 40.62 22.83
N PHE A 92 0.00 41.75 22.49
CA PHE A 92 -1.35 42.10 22.92
C PHE A 92 -2.52 41.52 22.14
N TYR A 93 -2.30 41.03 20.92
CA TYR A 93 -3.39 40.45 20.09
C TYR A 93 -3.23 38.94 19.91
N PRO A 94 -3.75 38.12 20.87
CA PRO A 94 -3.64 36.67 20.78
C PRO A 94 -4.56 36.04 19.70
N HIS A 95 -5.48 36.80 19.10
CA HIS A 95 -6.58 36.31 18.30
C HIS A 95 -6.64 36.81 16.84
N ALA A 96 -5.50 37.05 16.18
CA ALA A 96 -5.58 37.04 14.73
C ALA A 96 -6.05 35.62 14.29
N ASN A 97 -7.26 35.54 13.75
CA ASN A 97 -7.81 34.29 13.22
C ASN A 97 -6.81 33.63 12.28
N ALA A 98 -6.08 32.66 12.82
CA ALA A 98 -4.94 32.01 12.19
C ALA A 98 -5.32 31.12 10.99
N SER A 99 -6.62 31.06 10.67
CA SER A 99 -7.16 30.30 9.53
C SER A 99 -6.77 30.86 8.16
N HIS A 100 -6.19 32.07 8.09
CA HIS A 100 -5.87 32.74 6.83
C HIS A 100 -4.39 32.66 6.41
N PHE A 101 -3.52 32.03 7.21
CA PHE A 101 -2.10 31.88 6.89
C PHE A 101 -1.77 30.42 6.56
N PRO A 102 -1.81 30.02 5.29
CA PRO A 102 -1.56 28.62 4.89
C PRO A 102 -0.08 28.25 4.96
N GLU A 103 0.84 29.22 5.00
CA GLU A 103 2.27 28.97 4.93
C GLU A 103 2.94 29.07 6.32
N LYS A 104 3.90 28.18 6.54
CA LYS A 104 4.75 28.22 7.72
C LYS A 104 5.83 29.27 7.56
N ALA A 105 6.18 29.94 8.66
CA ALA A 105 7.25 30.93 8.67
C ALA A 105 8.58 30.29 8.23
N LYS A 106 9.32 30.97 7.36
CA LYS A 106 10.65 30.55 6.94
C LYS A 106 11.77 31.22 7.73
N ASN A 107 11.50 32.43 8.27
CA ASN A 107 12.45 33.20 9.02
C ASN A 107 11.76 33.85 10.20
N TYR A 108 12.48 33.97 11.32
CA TYR A 108 12.08 34.71 12.51
C TYR A 108 13.13 35.78 12.83
N MET A 109 12.69 36.96 13.23
CA MET A 109 13.53 37.99 13.77
C MET A 109 12.97 38.43 15.14
N LEU A 110 13.75 38.26 16.16
CA LEU A 110 13.41 38.58 17.56
C LEU A 110 14.28 39.74 18.01
N ILE A 111 13.67 40.86 18.40
CA ILE A 111 14.36 42.04 18.92
C ILE A 111 14.10 42.09 20.42
N LEU A 112 15.15 41.97 21.21
CA LEU A 112 15.09 41.86 22.67
C LEU A 112 15.74 43.04 23.34
N GLU A 113 15.14 43.53 24.43
CA GLU A 113 15.71 44.53 25.36
C GLU A 113 16.19 43.85 26.65
N GLU A 114 15.53 42.73 27.01
CA GLU A 114 15.92 41.94 28.18
C GLU A 114 16.04 40.45 27.80
N LYS A 115 16.98 39.76 28.46
CA LYS A 115 17.18 38.33 28.27
C LYS A 115 15.90 37.49 28.54
N SER A 116 15.15 37.89 29.58
CA SER A 116 13.90 37.23 30.00
C SER A 116 12.79 37.26 28.94
N GLU A 117 12.88 38.16 27.96
CA GLU A 117 11.89 38.31 26.90
C GLU A 117 11.95 37.18 25.88
N LEU A 118 13.12 36.58 25.67
CA LEU A 118 13.29 35.52 24.66
C LEU A 118 12.33 34.35 24.91
N GLN A 119 12.31 33.83 26.13
CA GLN A 119 11.45 32.71 26.49
C GLN A 119 9.96 33.02 26.29
N ARG A 120 9.54 34.23 26.69
CA ARG A 120 8.15 34.69 26.52
C ARG A 120 7.77 34.75 25.03
N ASN A 121 8.67 35.33 24.23
CA ASN A 121 8.46 35.49 22.78
C ASN A 121 8.38 34.17 22.06
N ILE A 122 9.25 33.23 22.38
CA ILE A 122 9.22 31.86 21.76
C ILE A 122 7.97 31.12 22.18
N LEU A 123 7.54 31.19 23.44
CA LEU A 123 6.31 30.56 23.91
C LEU A 123 5.07 31.07 23.16
N GLN A 124 5.03 32.34 22.81
CA GLN A 124 3.97 32.94 22.02
C GLN A 124 4.03 32.46 20.55
N LEU A 125 5.24 32.47 19.96
CA LEU A 125 5.44 31.98 18.58
C LEU A 125 5.08 30.52 18.43
N ASN A 126 5.43 29.69 19.40
CA ASN A 126 5.12 28.25 19.39
C ASN A 126 3.61 27.93 19.38
N LYS A 127 2.77 28.85 19.87
CA LYS A 127 1.31 28.73 19.85
C LYS A 127 0.73 29.08 18.48
N LEU A 128 1.48 29.68 17.57
CA LEU A 128 0.99 30.08 16.25
C LEU A 128 0.90 28.87 15.31
N PRO A 129 -0.13 28.78 14.48
CA PRO A 129 -0.22 27.74 13.45
C PRO A 129 0.87 27.86 12.38
N THR A 130 1.46 29.03 12.22
CA THR A 130 2.60 29.30 11.33
C THR A 130 3.95 28.88 11.91
N TRP A 131 3.98 28.36 13.15
CA TRP A 131 5.20 27.92 13.81
C TRP A 131 5.99 26.91 13.01
N ASN A 132 7.27 27.19 12.79
CA ASN A 132 8.22 26.35 12.08
C ASN A 132 9.60 26.37 12.75
N PRO A 133 9.94 25.41 13.58
CA PRO A 133 11.26 25.37 14.23
C PRO A 133 12.43 25.08 13.27
N LEU A 134 12.16 24.69 12.01
CA LEU A 134 13.19 24.55 10.98
C LEU A 134 13.53 25.88 10.29
N ALA A 135 12.81 26.96 10.61
CA ALA A 135 13.08 28.30 10.12
C ALA A 135 14.42 28.84 10.65
N LYS A 136 14.97 29.81 9.95
CA LYS A 136 16.10 30.58 10.45
C LYS A 136 15.61 31.59 11.54
N ALA A 137 16.32 31.68 12.63
CA ALA A 137 16.02 32.64 13.67
C ALA A 137 17.20 33.61 13.84
N ILE A 138 16.91 34.90 13.75
CA ILE A 138 17.84 35.96 14.07
C ILE A 138 17.36 36.61 15.36
N VAL A 139 18.22 36.69 16.35
CA VAL A 139 17.98 37.38 17.61
C VAL A 139 18.86 38.61 17.63
N PHE A 140 18.28 39.79 17.89
CA PHE A 140 19.01 41.03 18.11
C PHE A 140 18.91 41.40 19.58
N TYR A 141 20.07 41.73 20.21
CA TYR A 141 20.16 42.12 21.60
C TYR A 141 21.24 43.17 21.78
N GLN A 142 20.94 44.20 22.58
CA GLN A 142 21.93 45.20 23.01
C GLN A 142 22.62 44.72 24.29
N LEU A 143 23.93 44.61 24.24
CA LEU A 143 24.72 44.12 25.37
C LEU A 143 24.65 45.12 26.56
N LYS A 144 24.45 44.60 27.76
CA LYS A 144 24.51 45.41 29.00
C LYS A 144 25.92 45.32 29.57
N SER A 145 26.34 46.35 30.29
CA SER A 145 27.73 46.55 30.79
C SER A 145 28.31 45.41 31.65
N ASN A 146 27.46 44.51 32.17
CA ASN A 146 27.91 43.38 33.02
C ASN A 146 27.93 42.02 32.28
N ASP A 147 27.55 41.95 31.00
CA ASP A 147 27.41 40.71 30.25
C ASP A 147 28.57 40.53 29.25
N THR A 148 28.99 39.28 29.05
CA THR A 148 29.90 38.95 27.94
C THR A 148 29.09 38.59 26.70
N ALA A 149 29.52 39.03 25.52
CA ALA A 149 28.81 38.81 24.27
C ALA A 149 28.71 37.30 23.91
N GLU A 150 29.77 36.54 24.13
CA GLU A 150 29.82 35.11 23.82
C GLU A 150 28.90 34.31 24.73
N GLU A 151 28.90 34.55 26.05
CA GLU A 151 28.04 33.83 26.99
C GLU A 151 26.56 34.14 26.74
N THR A 152 26.23 35.39 26.44
CA THR A 152 24.88 35.82 26.10
C THR A 152 24.39 35.15 24.80
N ALA A 153 25.25 35.09 23.77
CA ALA A 153 24.92 34.41 22.55
C ALA A 153 24.69 32.89 22.77
N MET A 154 25.53 32.26 23.59
CA MET A 154 25.41 30.85 23.94
C MET A 154 24.14 30.56 24.74
N GLU A 155 23.76 31.42 25.66
CA GLU A 155 22.52 31.34 26.44
C GLU A 155 21.29 31.37 25.49
N PHE A 156 21.21 32.35 24.60
CA PHE A 156 20.12 32.47 23.64
C PHE A 156 20.05 31.30 22.67
N ILE A 157 21.18 30.81 22.18
CA ILE A 157 21.22 29.62 21.30
C ILE A 157 20.72 28.40 22.05
N ASN A 158 21.10 28.20 23.31
CA ASN A 158 20.63 27.06 24.09
C ASN A 158 19.13 27.11 24.35
N GLU A 159 18.60 28.28 24.64
CA GLU A 159 17.17 28.49 24.84
C GLU A 159 16.38 28.21 23.54
N LEU A 160 16.81 28.73 22.39
CA LEU A 160 16.21 28.46 21.07
C LEU A 160 16.29 27.01 20.67
N ARG A 161 17.38 26.32 20.99
CA ARG A 161 17.55 24.89 20.76
C ARG A 161 16.51 24.05 21.49
N ASP A 162 16.14 24.40 22.70
CA ASP A 162 15.11 23.66 23.45
C ASP A 162 13.74 23.67 22.73
N TYR A 163 13.50 24.72 21.94
CA TYR A 163 12.36 24.79 21.01
C TYR A 163 12.65 24.24 19.59
N LYS A 164 13.81 23.59 19.39
CA LYS A 164 14.26 22.99 18.13
C LYS A 164 14.59 23.99 17.01
N LEU A 165 14.80 25.25 17.36
CA LEU A 165 15.30 26.29 16.46
C LEU A 165 16.84 26.19 16.34
N PHE A 166 17.32 25.27 15.52
CA PHE A 166 18.76 25.04 15.37
C PHE A 166 19.45 26.08 14.48
N LYS A 167 18.72 26.64 13.48
CA LYS A 167 19.27 27.62 12.53
C LYS A 167 19.23 29.01 13.13
N THR A 168 20.05 29.25 14.18
CA THR A 168 20.06 30.46 14.97
C THR A 168 21.29 31.31 14.70
N ILE A 169 21.09 32.61 14.54
CA ILE A 169 22.13 33.63 14.47
C ILE A 169 21.77 34.69 15.53
N VAL A 170 22.71 35.06 16.34
CA VAL A 170 22.52 36.06 17.37
C VAL A 170 23.34 37.30 17.01
N PHE A 171 22.67 38.44 16.86
CA PHE A 171 23.31 39.76 16.69
C PHE A 171 23.39 40.42 18.03
N ILE A 172 24.59 40.71 18.48
CA ILE A 172 24.85 41.44 19.71
C ILE A 172 25.44 42.80 19.36
N TYR A 173 24.77 43.85 19.80
CA TYR A 173 25.28 45.22 19.69
C TYR A 173 26.03 45.59 20.96
N ASP A 174 27.30 45.86 20.79
CA ASP A 174 28.19 46.38 21.82
C ASP A 174 28.24 47.93 21.70
N GLU A 175 27.63 48.61 22.65
CA GLU A 175 27.53 50.07 22.66
C GLU A 175 28.89 50.73 22.90
N ASP A 176 29.75 50.13 23.73
CA ASP A 176 31.05 50.67 24.09
C ASP A 176 31.99 50.77 22.88
N ASN A 177 31.91 49.78 21.98
CA ASN A 177 32.74 49.68 20.78
C ASN A 177 32.02 50.10 19.48
N ASP A 178 30.72 50.44 19.52
CA ASP A 178 29.84 50.73 18.35
C ASP A 178 29.90 49.65 17.26
N VAL A 179 29.74 48.40 17.69
CA VAL A 179 29.91 47.22 16.82
C VAL A 179 28.75 46.29 16.95
N VAL A 180 28.24 45.75 15.81
CA VAL A 180 27.32 44.65 15.77
C VAL A 180 28.06 43.36 15.40
N ILE A 181 28.07 42.40 16.32
CA ILE A 181 28.74 41.09 16.11
C ILE A 181 27.67 40.01 15.92
N SER A 182 27.83 39.18 14.89
CA SER A 182 26.95 38.06 14.61
C SER A 182 27.57 36.76 15.08
N TYR A 183 26.88 36.07 16.00
CA TYR A 183 27.28 34.78 16.55
C TYR A 183 26.41 33.67 16.00
N THR A 184 27.00 32.48 15.83
CA THR A 184 26.27 31.26 15.54
C THR A 184 26.99 30.05 16.15
N TRP A 185 26.45 28.86 15.94
CA TRP A 185 26.97 27.59 16.45
C TRP A 185 26.92 26.49 15.41
N ARG A 186 27.56 25.36 15.70
CA ARG A 186 27.47 24.14 14.90
C ARG A 186 26.77 23.07 15.73
N PRO A 187 25.48 22.76 15.45
CA PRO A 187 24.74 21.75 16.21
C PRO A 187 25.29 20.32 16.00
N TYR A 188 25.94 20.06 14.87
CA TYR A 188 26.56 18.79 14.57
C TYR A 188 28.05 18.98 14.30
N SER A 189 28.87 18.45 15.19
CA SER A 189 30.33 18.50 15.15
C SER A 189 30.90 17.21 15.74
N ASP A 190 32.21 17.04 15.73
CA ASP A 190 32.88 15.83 16.25
C ASP A 190 32.52 15.54 17.74
N THR A 191 32.11 16.57 18.50
CA THR A 191 31.76 16.44 19.91
C THR A 191 30.30 16.71 20.24
N ASN A 192 29.49 17.15 19.28
CA ASN A 192 28.09 17.54 19.50
C ASN A 192 27.17 16.98 18.42
N CYS A 193 26.14 16.26 18.84
CA CYS A 193 25.11 15.68 17.97
C CYS A 193 23.73 16.32 18.27
N GLY A 194 23.61 17.64 18.18
CA GLY A 194 22.38 18.38 18.49
C GLY A 194 22.17 18.63 20.00
N GLY A 195 23.18 18.38 20.81
CA GLY A 195 23.18 18.65 22.25
C GLY A 195 23.27 20.14 22.58
N LYS A 196 23.61 20.47 23.85
CA LYS A 196 23.79 21.85 24.26
C LYS A 196 24.94 22.50 23.51
N CYS A 197 24.78 23.79 23.19
CA CYS A 197 25.83 24.62 22.63
C CYS A 197 26.93 24.81 23.69
N ALA A 198 28.11 24.32 23.39
CA ALA A 198 29.30 24.51 24.26
C ALA A 198 30.20 25.65 23.81
N SER A 199 30.11 26.08 22.55
CA SER A 199 30.88 27.20 22.00
C SER A 199 30.13 27.86 20.84
N VAL A 200 30.28 29.16 20.76
CA VAL A 200 29.79 29.98 19.65
C VAL A 200 30.98 30.50 18.84
N PHE A 201 30.76 30.91 17.62
CA PHE A 201 31.77 31.51 16.79
C PHE A 201 31.20 32.70 16.03
N ILE A 202 32.09 33.67 15.75
CA ILE A 202 31.74 34.91 15.07
C ILE A 202 31.63 34.62 13.55
N LEU A 203 30.49 35.01 12.96
CA LEU A 203 30.30 34.99 11.52
C LEU A 203 30.80 36.29 10.88
N ASP A 204 30.20 37.37 11.31
CA ASP A 204 30.48 38.70 10.79
C ASP A 204 30.53 39.73 11.93
N GLN A 205 31.25 40.78 11.66
CA GLN A 205 31.27 42.00 12.51
C GLN A 205 30.94 43.20 11.62
N CYS A 206 30.04 44.05 12.06
CA CYS A 206 29.71 45.28 11.34
C CYS A 206 30.10 46.48 12.18
N THR A 207 31.00 47.31 11.66
CA THR A 207 31.47 48.54 12.24
C THR A 207 31.36 49.65 11.22
N ASN A 208 30.81 50.81 11.58
CA ASN A 208 30.66 51.96 10.68
C ASN A 208 30.03 51.57 9.32
N ASN A 209 29.00 50.72 9.34
CA ASN A 209 28.27 50.26 8.18
C ASN A 209 29.08 49.38 7.20
N THR A 210 30.28 48.93 7.61
CA THR A 210 31.17 48.03 6.87
C THR A 210 31.11 46.63 7.51
N ILE A 211 30.86 45.61 6.72
CA ILE A 211 30.81 44.20 7.17
C ILE A 211 32.18 43.58 6.98
N TYR A 212 32.75 43.07 8.05
CA TYR A 212 33.94 42.22 8.07
C TYR A 212 33.52 40.76 8.25
N GLU A 213 33.78 39.92 7.24
CA GLU A 213 33.46 38.49 7.26
C GLU A 213 34.58 37.70 7.89
N TYR A 214 34.34 37.09 9.07
CA TYR A 214 35.30 36.23 9.75
C TYR A 214 35.19 34.76 9.29
N GLN A 215 33.97 34.28 9.08
CA GLN A 215 33.74 32.94 8.60
C GLN A 215 32.65 32.93 7.52
N LYS A 216 32.85 32.12 6.46
CA LYS A 216 31.78 31.88 5.49
C LYS A 216 30.62 31.18 6.21
N GLN A 217 29.40 31.60 5.90
CA GLN A 217 28.22 30.91 6.36
C GLN A 217 28.27 29.46 5.86
N HIS A 218 28.52 28.54 6.80
CA HIS A 218 28.38 27.10 6.53
C HIS A 218 26.95 26.66 6.73
N ASP A 219 26.53 25.62 5.97
CA ASP A 219 25.27 24.94 6.28
C ASP A 219 25.29 24.51 7.75
N MET A 220 24.31 24.92 8.53
CA MET A 220 24.20 24.51 9.93
C MET A 220 23.98 23.00 10.10
N PHE A 221 23.55 22.34 9.04
CA PHE A 221 23.50 20.91 8.93
C PHE A 221 24.49 20.45 7.85
N PRO A 222 25.72 20.11 8.24
CA PRO A 222 26.77 19.72 7.29
C PRO A 222 26.38 18.45 6.53
N SER A 223 27.05 18.24 5.39
CA SER A 223 26.88 16.99 4.64
C SER A 223 27.39 15.77 5.40
N ASP A 224 28.38 15.95 6.20
CA ASP A 224 29.00 14.96 7.07
C ASP A 224 28.58 15.23 8.51
N MET A 225 27.79 14.29 9.09
CA MET A 225 27.28 14.36 10.45
C MET A 225 28.27 13.77 11.47
N LYS A 226 29.51 13.52 11.07
CA LYS A 226 30.62 13.14 11.96
C LYS A 226 30.34 11.94 12.86
N GLY A 227 29.60 10.95 12.35
CA GLY A 227 29.26 9.74 13.11
C GLY A 227 28.13 9.90 14.14
N CYS A 228 27.40 11.00 14.14
CA CYS A 228 26.26 11.20 15.03
C CYS A 228 25.22 10.06 14.87
N PRO A 229 24.59 9.59 15.96
CA PRO A 229 23.67 8.48 15.91
C PRO A 229 22.37 8.85 15.15
N LEU A 230 21.92 7.93 14.30
CA LEU A 230 20.61 7.93 13.67
C LEU A 230 19.84 6.73 14.22
N VAL A 231 18.84 7.00 15.05
CA VAL A 231 18.06 5.93 15.70
C VAL A 231 16.80 5.63 14.90
N ALA A 232 16.75 4.44 14.30
CA ALA A 232 15.63 3.97 13.50
C ALA A 232 14.86 2.86 14.24
N TYR A 233 13.54 3.01 14.34
CA TYR A 233 12.69 1.93 14.81
C TYR A 233 12.13 1.16 13.62
N ALA A 234 12.49 -0.12 13.52
CA ALA A 234 12.15 -0.99 12.41
C ALA A 234 10.99 -1.93 12.81
N VAL A 235 9.82 -1.75 12.19
CA VAL A 235 8.71 -2.69 12.32
C VAL A 235 8.89 -3.80 11.29
N ILE A 236 8.92 -5.05 11.75
CA ILE A 236 9.10 -6.20 10.86
C ILE A 236 7.89 -6.31 9.93
N ALA A 237 8.12 -6.09 8.65
CA ALA A 237 7.13 -6.06 7.57
C ALA A 237 7.77 -6.54 6.26
N GLU A 238 7.89 -7.85 6.11
CA GLU A 238 8.53 -8.47 4.93
C GLU A 238 7.78 -8.09 3.63
N PRO A 239 8.45 -7.75 2.52
CA PRO A 239 9.90 -7.69 2.29
C PRO A 239 10.54 -6.32 2.58
N TYR A 240 9.81 -5.34 3.10
CA TYR A 240 10.29 -3.99 3.42
C TYR A 240 11.37 -4.03 4.51
N VAL A 241 11.05 -4.67 5.61
CA VAL A 241 11.93 -4.91 6.75
C VAL A 241 11.91 -6.41 7.07
N MET A 242 13.03 -7.08 6.87
CA MET A 242 13.18 -8.50 7.17
C MET A 242 13.43 -8.70 8.68
N PRO A 243 13.21 -9.91 9.23
CA PRO A 243 13.57 -10.20 10.61
C PRO A 243 15.02 -9.86 10.92
N PRO A 244 15.34 -9.43 12.16
CA PRO A 244 16.70 -9.13 12.56
C PRO A 244 17.56 -10.39 12.60
N VAL A 245 18.88 -10.22 12.42
CA VAL A 245 19.86 -11.32 12.44
C VAL A 245 20.31 -11.60 13.86
N ARG A 246 20.59 -10.55 14.63
CA ARG A 246 21.07 -10.66 16.00
C ARG A 246 20.73 -9.43 16.84
N LYS A 247 20.66 -9.60 18.14
CA LYS A 247 20.54 -8.51 19.11
C LYS A 247 21.91 -7.87 19.34
N LEU A 248 21.95 -6.55 19.40
CA LEU A 248 23.17 -5.78 19.69
C LEU A 248 23.29 -5.59 21.20
N THR A 249 24.41 -6.02 21.79
CA THR A 249 24.64 -5.94 23.25
C THR A 249 25.42 -4.71 23.69
N ASN A 250 26.12 -4.04 22.77
CA ASN A 250 27.01 -2.91 23.08
C ASN A 250 26.39 -1.55 22.74
N THR A 251 25.07 -1.38 22.90
CA THR A 251 24.37 -0.13 22.64
C THR A 251 23.64 0.38 23.86
N THR A 252 23.30 1.67 23.87
CA THR A 252 22.49 2.29 24.91
C THR A 252 21.03 1.82 24.95
N PHE A 253 20.60 1.04 23.92
CA PHE A 253 19.24 0.54 23.78
C PHE A 253 19.21 -0.98 23.89
N GLU A 254 18.42 -1.49 24.83
CA GLU A 254 18.26 -2.93 25.04
C GLU A 254 17.56 -3.66 23.91
N ASP A 255 16.75 -2.92 23.12
CA ASP A 255 15.99 -3.41 21.96
C ASP A 255 16.70 -3.16 20.62
N ALA A 256 18.00 -2.87 20.65
CA ALA A 256 18.80 -2.67 19.44
C ALA A 256 19.13 -4.01 18.76
N HIS A 257 18.91 -4.07 17.44
CA HIS A 257 19.12 -5.27 16.63
C HIS A 257 19.81 -4.95 15.31
N GLU A 258 20.53 -5.93 14.80
CA GLU A 258 21.16 -5.84 13.47
C GLU A 258 20.24 -6.45 12.40
N PHE A 259 20.03 -5.71 11.33
CA PHE A 259 19.23 -6.14 10.17
C PHE A 259 20.15 -6.30 8.94
N ALA A 260 20.11 -7.49 8.32
CA ALA A 260 20.91 -7.75 7.14
C ALA A 260 20.21 -7.31 5.85
N LYS A 261 18.90 -7.59 5.71
CA LYS A 261 18.13 -7.45 4.48
C LYS A 261 16.82 -6.69 4.71
N GLY A 262 16.26 -6.14 3.63
CA GLY A 262 15.02 -5.42 3.59
C GLY A 262 15.13 -4.18 2.69
N GLY A 263 14.10 -3.88 1.90
CA GLY A 263 14.13 -2.72 0.99
C GLY A 263 14.35 -1.40 1.73
N GLU A 264 13.64 -1.19 2.85
CA GLU A 264 13.78 0.01 3.68
C GLU A 264 15.06 0.00 4.53
N ILE A 265 15.50 -1.17 4.99
CA ILE A 265 16.77 -1.29 5.72
C ILE A 265 17.93 -0.85 4.83
N ASN A 266 17.95 -1.28 3.57
CA ASN A 266 18.97 -0.84 2.63
C ASN A 266 18.91 0.66 2.36
N LEU A 267 17.69 1.23 2.25
CA LEU A 267 17.49 2.65 2.06
C LEU A 267 18.05 3.47 3.24
N VAL A 268 17.74 3.08 4.48
CA VAL A 268 18.23 3.77 5.68
C VAL A 268 19.75 3.59 5.84
N LYS A 269 20.32 2.44 5.48
CA LYS A 269 21.76 2.24 5.44
C LYS A 269 22.45 3.20 4.45
N ILE A 270 21.89 3.37 3.27
CA ILE A 270 22.40 4.34 2.30
C ILE A 270 22.30 5.78 2.85
N ILE A 271 21.16 6.15 3.46
CA ILE A 271 21.00 7.47 4.09
C ILE A 271 22.11 7.67 5.14
N SER A 272 22.35 6.70 6.02
CA SER A 272 23.36 6.80 7.06
C SER A 272 24.78 6.93 6.48
N GLN A 273 25.10 6.21 5.42
CA GLN A 273 26.37 6.30 4.73
C GLN A 273 26.59 7.67 4.07
N PHE A 274 25.60 8.17 3.32
CA PHE A 274 25.70 9.46 2.64
C PHE A 274 25.73 10.65 3.60
N THR A 275 25.20 10.48 4.80
CA THR A 275 25.22 11.53 5.84
C THR A 275 26.33 11.32 6.88
N ASN A 276 27.12 10.25 6.76
CA ASN A 276 28.10 9.82 7.75
C ASN A 276 27.52 9.78 9.17
N MET A 277 26.35 9.12 9.31
CA MET A 277 25.69 8.90 10.61
C MET A 277 25.87 7.45 11.06
N SER A 278 25.93 7.23 12.35
CA SER A 278 25.96 5.90 12.98
C SER A 278 24.55 5.36 13.09
N LEU A 279 24.16 4.37 12.28
CA LEU A 279 22.81 3.80 12.29
C LEU A 279 22.62 2.85 13.47
N ILE A 280 21.65 3.12 14.31
CA ILE A 280 21.17 2.24 15.38
C ILE A 280 19.74 1.83 15.05
N THR A 281 19.51 0.54 14.82
CA THR A 281 18.18 0.01 14.53
C THR A 281 17.60 -0.67 15.75
N ARG A 282 16.37 -0.29 16.12
CA ARG A 282 15.59 -0.83 17.23
C ARG A 282 14.37 -1.58 16.70
N THR A 283 13.90 -2.58 17.39
CA THR A 283 12.66 -3.29 17.04
C THR A 283 12.02 -3.90 18.29
N SER A 284 10.74 -4.21 18.19
CA SER A 284 10.02 -5.01 19.21
C SER A 284 10.08 -6.48 18.89
N GLU A 285 10.03 -7.32 19.90
CA GLU A 285 9.82 -8.77 19.73
C GLU A 285 8.42 -9.09 19.18
N VAL A 286 7.47 -8.16 19.36
CA VAL A 286 6.12 -8.28 18.82
C VAL A 286 6.14 -7.90 17.32
N LEU A 287 5.78 -8.86 16.47
CA LEU A 287 5.68 -8.67 15.04
C LEU A 287 4.56 -7.66 14.72
N GLU A 288 4.74 -6.90 13.64
CA GLU A 288 3.72 -5.98 13.10
C GLU A 288 3.25 -4.90 14.10
N ASN A 289 4.11 -4.48 15.02
CA ASN A 289 3.77 -3.51 16.07
C ASN A 289 3.98 -2.05 15.61
N TRP A 290 3.23 -1.59 14.62
CA TRP A 290 3.20 -0.16 14.26
C TRP A 290 2.56 0.68 15.35
N GLY A 291 1.55 0.13 16.03
CA GLY A 291 0.70 0.87 16.95
C GLY A 291 -0.35 1.73 16.23
N GLU A 292 -1.01 2.58 17.00
CA GLU A 292 -2.06 3.49 16.52
C GLU A 292 -1.79 4.91 16.98
N VAL A 293 -2.30 5.88 16.22
CA VAL A 293 -2.23 7.31 16.55
C VAL A 293 -3.64 7.84 16.70
N TYR A 294 -3.96 8.35 17.88
CA TYR A 294 -5.27 8.87 18.20
C TYR A 294 -5.40 10.37 17.86
N PRO A 295 -6.62 10.88 17.64
CA PRO A 295 -6.85 12.30 17.30
C PRO A 295 -6.29 13.30 18.32
N ASN A 296 -6.20 12.92 19.61
CA ASN A 296 -5.62 13.71 20.69
C ASN A 296 -4.08 13.77 20.66
N GLY A 297 -3.43 12.98 19.78
CA GLY A 297 -1.97 12.94 19.62
C GLY A 297 -1.27 11.90 20.48
N THR A 298 -1.99 11.10 21.27
CA THR A 298 -1.41 9.92 21.91
C THR A 298 -1.12 8.87 20.85
N ALA A 299 -0.07 8.09 21.04
CA ALA A 299 0.34 7.06 20.11
C ALA A 299 0.87 5.83 20.85
N THR A 300 0.70 4.67 20.26
CA THR A 300 1.16 3.37 20.78
C THR A 300 2.17 2.72 19.83
N GLY A 301 2.80 1.62 20.25
CA GLY A 301 3.75 0.87 19.41
C GLY A 301 4.91 1.72 18.89
N ALA A 302 5.35 1.47 17.65
CA ALA A 302 6.42 2.22 17.00
C ALA A 302 6.11 3.73 16.89
N PHE A 303 4.85 4.09 16.63
CA PHE A 303 4.45 5.49 16.59
C PHE A 303 4.52 6.16 17.96
N GLY A 304 4.27 5.41 19.04
CA GLY A 304 4.45 5.90 20.43
C GLY A 304 5.92 6.17 20.74
N VAL A 305 6.81 5.27 20.35
CA VAL A 305 8.26 5.42 20.51
C VAL A 305 8.77 6.65 19.74
N LEU A 306 8.28 6.87 18.52
CA LEU A 306 8.60 8.05 17.70
C LEU A 306 8.02 9.34 18.32
N ARG A 307 6.81 9.28 18.87
CA ARG A 307 6.15 10.42 19.51
C ARG A 307 6.88 10.91 20.74
N ASN A 308 7.43 9.97 21.51
CA ASN A 308 8.24 10.26 22.70
C ASN A 308 9.69 10.66 22.35
N GLU A 309 10.00 10.81 21.05
CA GLU A 309 11.31 11.24 20.54
C GLU A 309 12.48 10.32 20.96
N SER A 310 12.20 9.11 21.38
CA SER A 310 13.22 8.11 21.69
C SER A 310 13.83 7.45 20.44
N THR A 311 13.29 7.74 19.26
CA THR A 311 13.83 7.41 17.94
C THR A 311 13.66 8.58 16.98
N ASP A 312 14.48 8.63 15.93
CA ASP A 312 14.43 9.67 14.91
C ASP A 312 13.46 9.32 13.79
N LEU A 313 13.34 8.05 13.48
CA LEU A 313 12.51 7.57 12.36
C LEU A 313 11.90 6.19 12.63
N VAL A 314 10.79 5.90 11.91
CA VAL A 314 10.11 4.60 11.88
C VAL A 314 10.06 4.13 10.43
N ILE A 315 10.39 2.85 10.24
CA ILE A 315 10.33 2.12 8.96
C ILE A 315 9.50 0.84 9.11
N GLY A 316 9.01 0.30 8.01
CA GLY A 316 8.22 -0.93 7.94
C GLY A 316 6.91 -0.74 7.19
N ASN A 317 6.95 -0.41 5.89
CA ASN A 317 5.76 -0.21 5.06
C ASN A 317 4.75 0.76 5.68
N VAL A 318 5.21 1.98 6.00
CA VAL A 318 4.35 2.98 6.63
C VAL A 318 3.52 3.69 5.56
N GLU A 319 2.21 3.50 5.63
CA GLU A 319 1.22 4.25 4.86
C GLU A 319 1.04 5.66 5.44
N VAL A 320 1.20 6.69 4.61
CA VAL A 320 1.12 8.08 5.06
C VAL A 320 -0.32 8.58 5.10
N THR A 321 -0.99 8.41 6.22
CA THR A 321 -2.35 8.90 6.46
C THR A 321 -2.38 10.38 6.89
N ARG A 322 -3.58 10.99 6.81
CA ARG A 322 -3.79 12.38 7.26
C ARG A 322 -3.44 12.57 8.74
N ILE A 323 -3.79 11.58 9.58
CA ILE A 323 -3.52 11.64 11.03
C ILE A 323 -2.01 11.58 11.31
N LEU A 324 -1.26 10.75 10.59
CA LEU A 324 0.19 10.67 10.72
C LEU A 324 0.85 11.99 10.32
N ARG A 325 0.42 12.64 9.23
CA ARG A 325 0.93 13.96 8.79
C ARG A 325 0.69 15.08 9.82
N LYS A 326 -0.35 14.96 10.63
CA LYS A 326 -0.64 15.95 11.67
C LYS A 326 0.40 15.93 12.80
N TRP A 327 0.87 14.74 13.15
CA TRP A 327 1.71 14.54 14.33
C TRP A 327 3.18 14.24 14.02
N PHE A 328 3.48 13.76 12.83
CA PHE A 328 4.81 13.39 12.35
C PHE A 328 5.13 14.03 11.01
N HIS A 329 6.40 13.98 10.61
CA HIS A 329 6.83 14.43 9.30
C HIS A 329 7.28 13.21 8.45
N PRO A 330 6.48 12.76 7.48
CA PRO A 330 6.93 11.73 6.55
C PRO A 330 7.94 12.30 5.54
N THR A 331 8.84 11.46 5.09
CA THR A 331 9.69 11.74 3.93
C THR A 331 8.87 11.79 2.63
N VAL A 332 9.51 12.06 1.52
CA VAL A 332 8.90 11.81 0.20
C VAL A 332 8.61 10.31 0.06
N ASN A 333 7.53 10.01 -0.66
CA ASN A 333 7.20 8.62 -0.98
C ASN A 333 8.28 8.06 -1.91
N TYR A 334 8.86 6.93 -1.54
CA TYR A 334 9.90 6.27 -2.32
C TYR A 334 9.38 5.08 -3.13
N LEU A 335 8.19 4.58 -2.78
CA LEU A 335 7.51 3.46 -3.42
C LEU A 335 6.00 3.66 -3.36
N GLN A 336 5.29 3.09 -4.34
CA GLN A 336 3.83 2.93 -4.29
C GLN A 336 3.50 1.47 -4.03
N ASP A 337 2.54 1.23 -3.16
CA ASP A 337 1.95 -0.07 -2.90
C ASP A 337 0.42 0.00 -2.96
N GLU A 338 -0.23 -1.13 -2.93
CA GLU A 338 -1.66 -1.27 -3.14
C GLU A 338 -2.29 -2.06 -1.99
N MET A 339 -3.35 -1.52 -1.44
CA MET A 339 -4.20 -2.24 -0.50
C MET A 339 -5.25 -3.02 -1.27
N THR A 340 -5.31 -4.32 -1.04
CA THR A 340 -6.16 -5.22 -1.83
C THR A 340 -6.68 -6.39 -1.01
N PHE A 341 -7.69 -7.09 -1.55
CA PHE A 341 -8.13 -8.38 -1.02
C PHE A 341 -7.30 -9.49 -1.63
N CYS A 342 -6.75 -10.34 -0.78
CA CYS A 342 -6.07 -11.57 -1.19
C CYS A 342 -6.81 -12.79 -0.64
N LEU A 343 -7.13 -13.72 -1.52
CA LEU A 343 -7.96 -14.90 -1.25
C LEU A 343 -7.21 -16.18 -1.64
N PRO A 344 -7.70 -17.35 -1.22
CA PRO A 344 -7.20 -18.60 -1.77
C PRO A 344 -7.28 -18.60 -3.30
N LYS A 345 -6.23 -19.06 -3.96
CA LYS A 345 -6.27 -19.30 -5.40
C LYS A 345 -7.33 -20.35 -5.69
N ALA A 346 -8.11 -20.15 -6.75
CA ALA A 346 -9.17 -21.08 -7.12
C ALA A 346 -8.67 -22.53 -7.17
N GLY A 347 -9.46 -23.43 -6.62
CA GLY A 347 -9.18 -24.86 -6.64
C GLY A 347 -9.31 -25.44 -8.05
N GLN A 348 -8.79 -26.65 -8.21
CA GLN A 348 -9.06 -27.40 -9.43
C GLN A 348 -10.55 -27.76 -9.48
N ALA A 349 -11.17 -27.53 -10.62
CA ALA A 349 -12.55 -27.94 -10.85
C ALA A 349 -12.67 -29.47 -10.79
N PRO A 350 -13.85 -30.00 -10.39
CA PRO A 350 -14.07 -31.45 -10.37
C PRO A 350 -13.73 -32.07 -11.70
N THR A 351 -12.99 -33.17 -11.69
CA THR A 351 -12.51 -33.82 -12.92
C THR A 351 -13.53 -34.80 -13.50
N TRP A 352 -14.57 -35.19 -12.75
CA TRP A 352 -15.58 -36.16 -13.14
C TRP A 352 -16.47 -35.67 -14.30
N ASP A 353 -16.65 -34.35 -14.43
CA ASP A 353 -17.47 -33.72 -15.47
C ASP A 353 -16.69 -33.44 -16.78
N ASN A 354 -15.36 -33.63 -16.77
CA ASN A 354 -14.51 -33.38 -17.93
C ASN A 354 -14.96 -34.13 -19.20
N LEU A 355 -15.52 -35.36 -19.06
CA LEU A 355 -16.00 -36.13 -20.19
C LEU A 355 -17.22 -35.51 -20.87
N VAL A 356 -18.07 -34.81 -20.14
CA VAL A 356 -19.32 -34.24 -20.65
C VAL A 356 -19.15 -32.81 -21.14
N ILE A 357 -18.30 -32.02 -20.44
CA ILE A 357 -18.12 -30.59 -20.69
C ILE A 357 -17.30 -30.27 -21.95
N ILE A 358 -16.66 -31.31 -22.56
CA ILE A 358 -15.87 -31.13 -23.78
C ILE A 358 -16.69 -30.46 -24.87
N PHE A 359 -17.94 -30.85 -25.02
CA PHE A 359 -18.87 -30.21 -25.93
C PHE A 359 -19.99 -29.47 -25.19
N GLN A 360 -20.43 -28.36 -25.77
CA GLN A 360 -21.64 -27.67 -25.30
C GLN A 360 -22.85 -28.58 -25.40
N TRP A 361 -23.86 -28.38 -24.57
CA TRP A 361 -25.10 -29.15 -24.59
C TRP A 361 -25.74 -29.23 -25.98
N THR A 362 -25.72 -28.12 -26.73
CA THR A 362 -26.23 -28.05 -28.12
C THR A 362 -25.53 -29.03 -29.07
N THR A 363 -24.19 -29.19 -28.92
CA THR A 363 -23.41 -30.14 -29.74
C THR A 363 -23.75 -31.58 -29.42
N TRP A 364 -23.95 -31.92 -28.13
CA TRP A 364 -24.40 -33.25 -27.74
C TRP A 364 -25.76 -33.58 -28.31
N VAL A 365 -26.74 -32.68 -28.23
CA VAL A 365 -28.08 -32.84 -28.80
C VAL A 365 -28.00 -33.00 -30.32
N ALA A 366 -27.23 -32.18 -31.02
CA ALA A 366 -27.03 -32.28 -32.46
C ALA A 366 -26.39 -33.60 -32.88
N THR A 367 -25.42 -34.10 -32.12
CA THR A 367 -24.76 -35.37 -32.36
C THR A 367 -25.74 -36.55 -32.19
N LEU A 368 -26.53 -36.56 -31.09
CA LEU A 368 -27.55 -37.59 -30.87
C LEU A 368 -28.62 -37.56 -31.95
N PHE A 369 -29.07 -36.39 -32.39
CA PHE A 369 -30.04 -36.23 -33.45
C PHE A 369 -29.49 -36.73 -34.78
N SER A 370 -28.24 -36.46 -35.11
CA SER A 370 -27.56 -36.93 -36.32
C SER A 370 -27.41 -38.47 -36.33
N ILE A 371 -27.12 -39.11 -35.17
CA ILE A 371 -27.07 -40.56 -35.02
C ILE A 371 -28.43 -41.18 -35.35
N VAL A 372 -29.53 -40.63 -34.82
CA VAL A 372 -30.88 -41.13 -35.04
C VAL A 372 -31.28 -41.00 -36.51
N ILE A 373 -31.09 -39.82 -37.12
CA ILE A 373 -31.39 -39.59 -38.54
C ILE A 373 -30.62 -40.57 -39.42
N MET A 374 -29.31 -40.63 -39.18
CA MET A 374 -28.43 -41.47 -39.98
C MET A 374 -28.74 -42.94 -39.78
N GLY A 375 -29.04 -43.38 -38.57
CA GLY A 375 -29.51 -44.72 -38.26
C GLY A 375 -30.83 -45.11 -38.99
N LEU A 376 -31.77 -44.15 -39.04
CA LEU A 376 -33.00 -44.34 -39.83
C LEU A 376 -32.73 -44.44 -41.34
N MET A 377 -31.86 -43.57 -41.87
CA MET A 377 -31.46 -43.64 -43.29
C MET A 377 -30.75 -44.96 -43.58
N PHE A 378 -29.85 -45.45 -42.75
CA PHE A 378 -29.19 -46.74 -42.87
C PHE A 378 -30.21 -47.85 -42.80
N HIS A 379 -31.21 -47.81 -41.98
CA HIS A 379 -32.27 -48.82 -41.90
C HIS A 379 -33.04 -48.92 -43.23
N VAL A 380 -33.41 -47.75 -43.80
CA VAL A 380 -34.15 -47.76 -45.13
C VAL A 380 -33.28 -48.32 -46.21
N PHE A 381 -32.01 -47.94 -46.36
CA PHE A 381 -31.12 -48.44 -47.39
C PHE A 381 -30.80 -49.96 -47.20
N TYR A 382 -30.52 -50.37 -45.95
CA TYR A 382 -30.24 -51.75 -45.58
C TYR A 382 -31.45 -52.68 -45.83
N TYR A 383 -32.66 -52.22 -45.49
CA TYR A 383 -33.90 -52.96 -45.75
C TYR A 383 -34.19 -53.12 -47.23
N ARG A 384 -33.87 -52.16 -48.08
CA ARG A 384 -34.00 -52.24 -49.54
C ARG A 384 -33.03 -53.24 -50.16
N GLU A 385 -31.84 -53.36 -49.57
CA GLU A 385 -30.80 -54.26 -50.13
C GLU A 385 -30.93 -55.72 -49.67
N HIS A 386 -31.45 -55.94 -48.47
CA HIS A 386 -31.55 -57.24 -47.83
C HIS A 386 -33.03 -57.61 -47.50
N SER A 387 -33.63 -58.44 -48.24
CA SER A 387 -35.04 -58.88 -48.07
C SER A 387 -35.34 -59.58 -46.72
N LYS A 388 -34.34 -60.03 -45.96
CA LYS A 388 -34.44 -60.69 -44.66
C LYS A 388 -34.04 -59.79 -43.49
N ALA A 389 -33.94 -58.46 -43.68
CA ALA A 389 -33.56 -57.53 -42.63
C ALA A 389 -34.58 -57.49 -41.49
N THR A 390 -34.09 -57.27 -40.27
CA THR A 390 -34.92 -57.11 -39.06
C THR A 390 -35.86 -55.90 -39.21
N LYS A 391 -37.14 -56.09 -38.88
CA LYS A 391 -38.16 -55.00 -38.96
C LYS A 391 -37.89 -53.82 -38.05
N TRP A 392 -36.95 -53.90 -37.11
CA TRP A 392 -36.68 -52.89 -36.10
C TRP A 392 -35.44 -52.06 -36.45
N PRO A 393 -35.53 -50.75 -36.42
CA PRO A 393 -34.44 -49.86 -36.76
C PRO A 393 -33.29 -49.80 -35.68
N THR A 394 -33.51 -50.43 -34.55
CA THR A 394 -32.53 -50.43 -33.42
C THR A 394 -31.15 -50.93 -33.80
N ASN A 395 -31.06 -52.00 -34.61
CA ASN A 395 -29.78 -52.55 -35.07
C ASN A 395 -29.01 -51.57 -35.97
N SER A 396 -29.72 -50.81 -36.81
CA SER A 396 -29.10 -49.80 -37.68
C SER A 396 -28.61 -48.58 -36.92
N ILE A 397 -29.36 -48.13 -35.89
CA ILE A 397 -28.97 -47.05 -35.01
C ILE A 397 -27.74 -47.48 -34.20
N LEU A 398 -27.72 -48.67 -33.63
CA LEU A 398 -26.59 -49.22 -32.89
C LEU A 398 -25.33 -49.29 -33.76
N MET A 399 -25.48 -49.69 -35.02
CA MET A 399 -24.40 -49.74 -35.99
C MET A 399 -23.87 -48.34 -36.36
N THR A 400 -24.76 -47.37 -36.55
CA THR A 400 -24.37 -45.97 -36.77
C THR A 400 -23.58 -45.43 -35.56
N PHE A 401 -24.00 -45.77 -34.36
CA PHE A 401 -23.30 -45.43 -33.14
C PHE A 401 -21.93 -46.11 -33.00
N SER A 402 -21.83 -47.42 -33.39
CA SER A 402 -20.55 -48.14 -33.40
C SER A 402 -19.54 -47.52 -34.37
N MET A 403 -20.00 -47.08 -35.56
CA MET A 403 -19.14 -46.32 -36.49
C MET A 403 -18.64 -44.98 -35.92
N LEU A 404 -19.48 -44.27 -35.14
CA LEU A 404 -19.05 -43.06 -34.45
C LEU A 404 -17.95 -43.35 -33.43
N LEU A 405 -17.99 -44.51 -32.78
CA LEU A 405 -16.94 -44.96 -31.85
C LEU A 405 -15.68 -45.49 -32.53
N GLY A 406 -15.62 -45.45 -33.87
CA GLY A 406 -14.47 -45.89 -34.67
C GLY A 406 -14.45 -47.38 -35.05
N TRP A 407 -15.55 -48.10 -34.80
CA TRP A 407 -15.68 -49.49 -35.27
C TRP A 407 -16.16 -49.52 -36.71
N GLY A 408 -15.58 -50.37 -37.55
CA GLY A 408 -15.94 -50.48 -38.95
C GLY A 408 -17.33 -51.04 -39.15
N ALA A 409 -17.88 -50.88 -40.37
CA ALA A 409 -19.11 -51.50 -40.77
C ALA A 409 -18.93 -53.06 -40.95
N THR A 410 -19.85 -53.80 -40.37
CA THR A 410 -19.82 -55.30 -40.44
C THR A 410 -20.39 -55.86 -41.72
N PHE A 411 -20.75 -55.04 -42.71
CA PHE A 411 -21.35 -55.49 -44.00
C PHE A 411 -20.79 -54.64 -45.14
N GLU A 412 -20.82 -55.22 -46.36
CA GLU A 412 -20.41 -54.57 -47.61
C GLU A 412 -21.65 -54.07 -48.40
N PRO A 413 -21.81 -52.71 -48.49
CA PRO A 413 -22.90 -52.12 -49.26
C PRO A 413 -22.70 -52.37 -50.76
N LYS A 414 -23.74 -52.81 -51.45
CA LYS A 414 -23.73 -53.09 -52.94
C LYS A 414 -24.06 -51.79 -53.70
N ALA A 415 -25.04 -51.02 -53.21
CA ALA A 415 -25.51 -49.82 -53.89
C ALA A 415 -24.51 -48.67 -53.78
N PRO A 416 -24.15 -47.98 -54.86
CA PRO A 416 -23.18 -46.86 -54.82
C PRO A 416 -23.66 -45.67 -53.96
N THR A 417 -24.96 -45.39 -53.97
CA THR A 417 -25.56 -44.32 -53.11
C THR A 417 -25.40 -44.63 -51.63
N PHE A 418 -25.50 -45.88 -51.24
CA PHE A 418 -25.31 -46.29 -49.85
C PHE A 418 -23.82 -46.22 -49.43
N ARG A 419 -22.89 -46.50 -50.36
CA ARG A 419 -21.45 -46.33 -50.15
C ARG A 419 -21.10 -44.88 -49.87
N ILE A 420 -21.63 -43.92 -50.64
CA ILE A 420 -21.42 -42.51 -50.48
C ILE A 420 -21.97 -42.07 -49.13
N LEU A 421 -23.15 -42.53 -48.72
CA LEU A 421 -23.75 -42.19 -47.43
C LEU A 421 -22.87 -42.65 -46.21
N ILE A 422 -22.38 -43.91 -46.29
CA ILE A 422 -21.47 -44.46 -45.28
C ILE A 422 -20.16 -43.65 -45.25
N PHE A 423 -19.60 -43.32 -46.41
CA PHE A 423 -18.39 -42.52 -46.50
C PHE A 423 -18.55 -41.13 -45.82
N ALA A 424 -19.67 -40.45 -46.13
CA ALA A 424 -19.97 -39.15 -45.50
C ALA A 424 -20.09 -39.27 -43.98
N TRP A 425 -20.76 -40.35 -43.48
CA TRP A 425 -20.87 -40.62 -42.06
C TRP A 425 -19.52 -40.93 -41.40
N LEU A 426 -18.65 -41.68 -42.05
CA LEU A 426 -17.31 -41.96 -41.56
C LEU A 426 -16.46 -40.69 -41.48
N CYS A 427 -16.54 -39.82 -42.50
CA CYS A 427 -15.86 -38.50 -42.44
C CYS A 427 -16.34 -37.66 -41.23
N PHE A 428 -17.65 -37.63 -41.00
CA PHE A 428 -18.22 -36.94 -39.82
C PHE A 428 -17.73 -37.58 -38.51
N SER A 429 -17.78 -38.90 -38.41
CA SER A 429 -17.38 -39.66 -37.22
C SER A 429 -15.91 -39.46 -36.85
N ILE A 430 -15.03 -39.52 -37.87
CA ILE A 430 -13.59 -39.28 -37.67
C ILE A 430 -13.36 -37.85 -37.13
N ASN A 431 -13.98 -36.82 -37.72
CA ASN A 431 -13.80 -35.43 -37.26
C ASN A 431 -14.32 -35.25 -35.83
N MET A 432 -15.47 -35.80 -35.49
CA MET A 432 -16.03 -35.75 -34.14
C MET A 432 -15.14 -36.47 -33.12
N GLY A 433 -14.66 -37.67 -33.47
CA GLY A 433 -13.76 -38.45 -32.64
C GLY A 433 -12.44 -37.75 -32.38
N ILE A 434 -11.77 -37.22 -33.41
CA ILE A 434 -10.51 -36.47 -33.27
C ILE A 434 -10.72 -35.22 -32.42
N SER A 435 -11.81 -34.48 -32.65
CA SER A 435 -12.11 -33.27 -31.85
C SER A 435 -12.29 -33.62 -30.37
N TYR A 436 -13.10 -34.66 -30.08
CA TYR A 436 -13.31 -35.11 -28.71
C TYR A 436 -12.01 -35.54 -28.03
N GLU A 437 -11.21 -36.35 -28.68
CA GLU A 437 -9.94 -36.85 -28.16
C GLU A 437 -8.93 -35.70 -27.92
N SER A 438 -8.84 -34.75 -28.85
CA SER A 438 -7.96 -33.61 -28.75
C SER A 438 -8.30 -32.71 -27.51
N PHE A 439 -9.59 -32.40 -27.35
CA PHE A 439 -10.04 -31.62 -26.20
C PHE A 439 -9.87 -32.40 -24.89
N LEU A 440 -10.15 -33.72 -24.87
CA LEU A 440 -9.93 -34.56 -23.71
C LEU A 440 -8.45 -34.58 -23.28
N ARG A 441 -7.53 -34.71 -24.22
CA ARG A 441 -6.07 -34.62 -23.96
C ARG A 441 -5.71 -33.26 -23.40
N SER A 442 -6.27 -32.19 -23.93
CA SER A 442 -6.02 -30.84 -23.42
C SER A 442 -6.45 -30.67 -21.94
N PHE A 443 -7.64 -31.15 -21.58
CA PHE A 443 -8.12 -31.10 -20.20
C PHE A 443 -7.33 -31.98 -19.21
N LEU A 444 -6.78 -33.08 -19.71
CA LEU A 444 -5.93 -33.95 -18.91
C LEU A 444 -4.55 -33.34 -18.67
N MET A 445 -4.01 -32.56 -19.63
CA MET A 445 -2.72 -31.87 -19.48
C MET A 445 -2.86 -30.56 -18.69
N HIS A 446 -3.95 -29.81 -18.88
CA HIS A 446 -4.20 -28.52 -18.25
C HIS A 446 -5.46 -28.61 -17.41
N PRO A 447 -5.31 -28.86 -16.08
CA PRO A 447 -6.47 -28.97 -15.19
C PRO A 447 -7.26 -27.66 -15.20
N ARG A 448 -8.57 -27.78 -15.28
CA ARG A 448 -9.50 -26.65 -15.21
C ARG A 448 -9.59 -26.17 -13.77
N PHE A 449 -9.63 -24.86 -13.57
CA PHE A 449 -9.83 -24.25 -12.27
C PHE A 449 -11.27 -23.75 -12.11
N GLU A 450 -11.74 -23.70 -10.88
CA GLU A 450 -12.99 -23.03 -10.53
C GLU A 450 -12.91 -21.53 -10.85
N LYS A 451 -14.06 -20.84 -10.92
CA LYS A 451 -14.09 -19.40 -11.15
C LYS A 451 -13.40 -18.69 -10.00
N GLN A 452 -12.32 -17.95 -10.31
CA GLN A 452 -11.61 -17.15 -9.32
C GLN A 452 -12.47 -15.96 -8.90
N ILE A 453 -12.60 -15.76 -7.60
CA ILE A 453 -13.21 -14.56 -7.02
C ILE A 453 -12.25 -13.38 -7.27
N SER A 454 -12.71 -12.37 -8.00
CA SER A 454 -11.87 -11.24 -8.43
C SER A 454 -12.50 -9.88 -8.18
N THR A 455 -13.74 -9.85 -7.71
CA THR A 455 -14.47 -8.61 -7.40
C THR A 455 -15.02 -8.64 -5.99
N GLU A 456 -15.28 -7.45 -5.43
CA GLU A 456 -15.91 -7.29 -4.12
C GLU A 456 -17.30 -7.93 -4.08
N ALA A 457 -18.07 -7.84 -5.17
CA ALA A 457 -19.38 -8.45 -5.28
C ALA A 457 -19.30 -9.99 -5.22
N ASP A 458 -18.35 -10.61 -5.98
CA ASP A 458 -18.12 -12.04 -5.90
C ASP A 458 -17.69 -12.47 -4.49
N LEU A 459 -16.87 -11.65 -3.79
CA LEU A 459 -16.42 -11.90 -2.42
C LEU A 459 -17.61 -11.94 -1.45
N ILE A 460 -18.50 -10.96 -1.52
CA ILE A 460 -19.70 -10.89 -0.68
C ILE A 460 -20.60 -12.10 -0.94
N GLN A 461 -20.78 -12.45 -2.21
CA GLN A 461 -21.63 -13.60 -2.61
C GLN A 461 -21.04 -14.94 -2.14
N SER A 462 -19.71 -15.06 -2.10
CA SER A 462 -19.04 -16.29 -1.66
C SER A 462 -19.22 -16.57 -0.17
N GLY A 463 -19.50 -15.55 0.65
CA GLY A 463 -19.60 -15.66 2.11
C GLY A 463 -18.30 -16.00 2.84
N ILE A 464 -17.16 -15.98 2.16
CA ILE A 464 -15.85 -16.24 2.78
C ILE A 464 -15.58 -15.21 3.87
N PRO A 465 -15.19 -15.61 5.10
CA PRO A 465 -14.78 -14.69 6.14
C PRO A 465 -13.63 -13.81 5.68
N LEU A 466 -13.72 -12.52 5.95
CA LEU A 466 -12.68 -11.56 5.59
C LEU A 466 -12.12 -10.85 6.82
N GLY A 467 -10.92 -10.30 6.70
CA GLY A 467 -10.34 -9.52 7.78
C GLY A 467 -8.90 -9.11 7.51
N GLY A 468 -8.27 -8.60 8.55
CA GLY A 468 -6.91 -8.08 8.52
C GLY A 468 -6.64 -7.23 9.74
N ARG A 469 -5.71 -6.27 9.66
CA ARG A 469 -5.47 -5.35 10.78
C ARG A 469 -6.70 -4.49 11.06
N GLU A 470 -7.01 -4.28 12.35
CA GLU A 470 -8.21 -3.53 12.79
C GLU A 470 -8.30 -2.13 12.18
N ILE A 471 -7.17 -1.46 11.97
CA ILE A 471 -7.12 -0.13 11.36
C ILE A 471 -7.80 -0.08 9.98
N TYR A 472 -7.79 -1.18 9.23
CA TYR A 472 -8.40 -1.23 7.90
C TYR A 472 -9.91 -1.38 7.94
N ARG A 473 -10.49 -1.77 9.07
CA ARG A 473 -11.95 -1.85 9.25
C ARG A 473 -12.63 -0.51 9.01
N SER A 474 -12.00 0.59 9.42
CA SER A 474 -12.53 1.95 9.24
C SER A 474 -12.73 2.36 7.77
N TYR A 475 -12.05 1.71 6.81
CA TYR A 475 -12.27 1.96 5.38
C TYR A 475 -13.65 1.51 4.89
N PHE A 476 -14.29 0.61 5.64
CA PHE A 476 -15.63 0.11 5.33
C PHE A 476 -16.73 0.90 6.03
N GLU A 477 -16.41 1.94 6.80
CA GLU A 477 -17.39 2.87 7.43
C GLU A 477 -17.98 3.83 6.38
N THR A 478 -18.69 3.28 5.41
CA THR A 478 -19.38 4.08 4.38
C THR A 478 -20.86 3.70 4.35
N ASN A 479 -21.71 4.59 3.79
CA ASN A 479 -23.15 4.39 3.73
C ASN A 479 -23.61 3.38 2.66
N ASN A 480 -22.69 2.68 2.01
CA ASN A 480 -23.01 1.69 0.98
C ASN A 480 -23.33 0.33 1.62
N ALA A 481 -24.34 -0.37 1.12
CA ALA A 481 -24.76 -1.68 1.63
C ALA A 481 -23.63 -2.73 1.61
N SER A 482 -22.81 -2.74 0.55
CA SER A 482 -21.66 -3.63 0.42
C SER A 482 -20.61 -3.36 1.50
N SER A 483 -20.25 -2.10 1.70
CA SER A 483 -19.29 -1.69 2.72
C SER A 483 -19.79 -1.97 4.13
N PHE A 484 -21.08 -1.75 4.38
CA PHE A 484 -21.72 -2.10 5.66
C PHE A 484 -21.62 -3.60 5.97
N TYR A 485 -21.86 -4.45 4.97
CA TYR A 485 -21.71 -5.89 5.11
C TYR A 485 -20.25 -6.27 5.46
N LEU A 486 -19.28 -5.71 4.72
CA LEU A 486 -17.86 -5.96 4.94
C LEU A 486 -17.41 -5.49 6.34
N TYR A 487 -17.87 -4.32 6.78
CA TYR A 487 -17.60 -3.79 8.13
C TYR A 487 -18.01 -4.74 9.25
N HIS A 488 -19.23 -5.28 9.17
CA HIS A 488 -19.75 -6.20 10.20
C HIS A 488 -19.15 -7.60 10.16
N LYS A 489 -18.73 -8.05 8.98
CA LYS A 489 -18.09 -9.36 8.79
C LYS A 489 -16.57 -9.33 8.96
N TYR A 490 -15.98 -8.13 9.16
CA TYR A 490 -14.56 -7.97 9.30
C TYR A 490 -14.03 -8.58 10.60
N ASN A 491 -13.09 -9.52 10.47
CA ASN A 491 -12.39 -10.17 11.58
C ASN A 491 -11.00 -9.56 11.76
N SER A 492 -10.74 -8.96 12.93
CA SER A 492 -9.40 -8.48 13.26
C SER A 492 -8.42 -9.64 13.42
N THR A 493 -7.32 -9.57 12.69
CA THR A 493 -6.25 -10.58 12.73
C THR A 493 -4.92 -9.93 12.34
N THR A 494 -3.81 -10.58 12.72
CA THR A 494 -2.49 -10.16 12.24
C THR A 494 -2.36 -10.49 10.74
N PHE A 495 -1.51 -9.73 10.04
CA PHE A 495 -1.29 -9.95 8.61
C PHE A 495 -0.78 -11.36 8.31
N SER A 496 0.23 -11.81 9.07
CA SER A 496 0.84 -13.13 8.91
C SER A 496 -0.16 -14.27 9.09
N GLU A 497 -1.03 -14.19 10.10
CA GLU A 497 -2.08 -15.20 10.33
C GLU A 497 -3.16 -15.14 9.26
N GLY A 498 -3.57 -13.94 8.82
CA GLY A 498 -4.53 -13.76 7.73
C GLY A 498 -4.06 -14.41 6.43
N VAL A 499 -2.81 -14.16 6.02
CA VAL A 499 -2.21 -14.79 4.83
C VAL A 499 -2.07 -16.30 5.00
N ARG A 500 -1.65 -16.77 6.17
CA ARG A 500 -1.55 -18.22 6.47
C ARG A 500 -2.90 -18.92 6.33
N ARG A 501 -3.98 -18.31 6.85
CA ARG A 501 -5.34 -18.85 6.71
C ARG A 501 -5.80 -18.86 5.26
N ALA A 502 -5.54 -17.81 4.51
CA ALA A 502 -5.86 -17.74 3.10
C ALA A 502 -5.09 -18.79 2.28
N ALA A 503 -3.78 -18.92 2.51
CA ALA A 503 -2.91 -19.82 1.76
C ALA A 503 -3.12 -21.29 2.09
N LEU A 504 -3.12 -21.66 3.39
CA LEU A 504 -3.09 -23.05 3.83
C LEU A 504 -4.48 -23.60 4.19
N GLN A 505 -5.30 -22.82 4.91
CA GLN A 505 -6.63 -23.28 5.29
C GLN A 505 -7.68 -23.00 4.22
N ARG A 506 -7.39 -22.10 3.26
CA ARG A 506 -8.25 -21.74 2.12
C ARG A 506 -9.66 -21.28 2.53
N ASN A 507 -9.80 -20.68 3.71
CA ASN A 507 -11.08 -20.30 4.30
C ASN A 507 -11.17 -18.83 4.71
N PHE A 508 -10.27 -17.98 4.21
CA PHE A 508 -10.17 -16.59 4.64
C PHE A 508 -9.75 -15.66 3.51
N ALA A 509 -10.34 -14.47 3.46
CA ALA A 509 -9.92 -13.37 2.62
C ALA A 509 -9.19 -12.33 3.47
N VAL A 510 -7.95 -12.02 3.12
CA VAL A 510 -7.14 -11.05 3.88
C VAL A 510 -7.05 -9.71 3.16
N VAL A 511 -7.27 -8.62 3.92
CA VAL A 511 -7.01 -7.25 3.48
C VAL A 511 -5.56 -6.93 3.81
N SER A 512 -4.76 -6.65 2.80
CA SER A 512 -3.32 -6.44 2.99
C SER A 512 -2.65 -5.68 1.84
N SER A 513 -1.42 -5.25 2.08
CA SER A 513 -0.51 -4.80 1.04
C SER A 513 -0.25 -5.94 0.04
N ARG A 514 -0.39 -5.64 -1.26
CA ARG A 514 -0.14 -6.60 -2.33
C ARG A 514 1.26 -7.18 -2.27
N ARG A 515 2.29 -6.33 -2.09
CA ARG A 515 3.69 -6.77 -2.07
C ARG A 515 3.99 -7.69 -0.89
N GLN A 516 3.46 -7.37 0.29
CA GLN A 516 3.61 -8.23 1.46
C GLN A 516 2.91 -9.57 1.27
N ALA A 517 1.68 -9.55 0.73
CA ALA A 517 0.92 -10.76 0.47
C ALA A 517 1.62 -11.68 -0.54
N VAL A 518 2.09 -11.13 -1.66
CA VAL A 518 2.82 -11.90 -2.69
C VAL A 518 4.12 -12.47 -2.12
N TYR A 519 4.86 -11.69 -1.33
CA TYR A 519 6.09 -12.18 -0.71
C TYR A 519 5.83 -13.35 0.25
N GLN A 520 4.84 -13.22 1.13
CA GLN A 520 4.47 -14.28 2.07
C GLN A 520 3.92 -15.52 1.36
N ASP A 521 3.17 -15.32 0.29
CA ASP A 521 2.66 -16.41 -0.55
C ASP A 521 3.81 -17.23 -1.17
N GLN A 522 4.79 -16.57 -1.77
CA GLN A 522 5.97 -17.23 -2.33
C GLN A 522 6.76 -18.00 -1.26
N LYS A 523 6.88 -17.44 -0.06
CA LYS A 523 7.56 -18.07 1.09
C LYS A 523 6.81 -19.32 1.56
N LEU A 524 5.48 -19.27 1.67
CA LEU A 524 4.64 -20.38 2.11
C LEU A 524 4.49 -21.45 1.03
N GLY A 525 4.30 -21.03 -0.22
CA GLY A 525 4.08 -21.90 -1.37
C GLY A 525 5.33 -22.50 -2.00
N LYS A 526 6.53 -22.18 -1.45
CA LYS A 526 7.82 -22.60 -2.03
C LYS A 526 7.92 -22.32 -3.52
N GLY A 527 7.42 -21.15 -3.94
CA GLY A 527 7.40 -20.69 -5.33
C GLY A 527 6.08 -20.96 -6.08
N ALA A 528 5.21 -21.86 -5.61
CA ALA A 528 3.88 -22.05 -6.19
C ALA A 528 2.88 -21.06 -5.55
N PRO A 529 2.12 -20.26 -6.34
CA PRO A 529 1.18 -19.29 -5.78
C PRO A 529 -0.03 -20.02 -5.16
N LEU A 530 -0.25 -19.82 -3.86
CA LEU A 530 -1.37 -20.37 -3.09
C LEU A 530 -2.53 -19.38 -2.95
N ILE A 531 -2.22 -18.07 -2.98
CA ILE A 531 -3.21 -17.00 -2.90
C ILE A 531 -3.33 -16.25 -4.23
N TYR A 532 -4.45 -15.59 -4.37
CA TYR A 532 -4.76 -14.68 -5.47
C TYR A 532 -5.20 -13.34 -4.89
N CYS A 533 -4.51 -12.27 -5.25
CA CYS A 533 -4.91 -10.91 -4.90
C CYS A 533 -5.70 -10.30 -6.05
N PHE A 534 -6.71 -9.49 -5.76
CA PHE A 534 -7.55 -8.84 -6.76
C PHE A 534 -6.69 -8.12 -7.81
N PRO A 535 -7.16 -8.02 -9.07
CA PRO A 535 -6.46 -7.27 -10.10
C PRO A 535 -6.35 -5.79 -9.72
N GLU A 536 -5.42 -5.06 -10.32
CA GLU A 536 -5.18 -3.65 -10.00
C GLU A 536 -6.41 -2.75 -10.19
N SER A 537 -7.30 -3.10 -11.12
CA SER A 537 -8.57 -2.41 -11.34
C SER A 537 -9.54 -2.49 -10.16
N ASN A 538 -9.41 -3.50 -9.33
CA ASN A 538 -10.32 -3.81 -8.21
C ASN A 538 -9.63 -3.69 -6.84
N ASN A 539 -8.50 -2.98 -6.79
CA ASN A 539 -7.84 -2.65 -5.53
C ASN A 539 -8.71 -1.70 -4.69
N MET A 540 -8.58 -1.79 -3.38
CA MET A 540 -9.23 -0.84 -2.48
C MET A 540 -8.70 0.58 -2.71
N TYR A 541 -7.37 0.75 -2.66
CA TYR A 541 -6.69 2.01 -2.96
C TYR A 541 -5.18 1.78 -3.16
N LYS A 542 -4.52 2.80 -3.75
CA LYS A 542 -3.06 2.88 -3.86
C LYS A 542 -2.54 3.89 -2.85
N TYR A 543 -1.42 3.59 -2.21
CA TYR A 543 -0.80 4.47 -1.25
C TYR A 543 0.71 4.60 -1.45
N GLY A 544 1.24 5.74 -1.01
CA GLY A 544 2.68 5.97 -1.02
C GLY A 544 3.31 5.49 0.27
N VAL A 545 4.39 4.74 0.16
CA VAL A 545 5.20 4.27 1.28
C VAL A 545 6.31 5.29 1.55
N ALA A 546 6.45 5.71 2.81
CA ALA A 546 7.46 6.68 3.23
C ALA A 546 8.07 6.30 4.58
N ILE A 547 9.26 6.81 4.85
CA ILE A 547 9.86 6.76 6.19
C ILE A 547 9.18 7.84 7.02
N LEU A 548 8.73 7.48 8.21
CA LEU A 548 8.13 8.43 9.13
C LEU A 548 9.21 8.98 10.08
N THR A 549 9.37 10.30 10.13
CA THR A 549 10.33 10.95 11.03
C THR A 549 9.60 11.64 12.17
N ARG A 550 10.30 11.85 13.30
CA ARG A 550 9.78 12.66 14.39
C ARG A 550 9.43 14.08 13.92
N ARG A 551 8.51 14.69 14.62
CA ARG A 551 8.10 16.05 14.26
C ARG A 551 9.29 17.00 14.33
N TRP A 552 9.44 17.83 13.29
CA TRP A 552 10.54 18.81 13.18
C TRP A 552 11.95 18.17 13.13
N PHE A 553 12.04 17.01 12.46
CA PHE A 553 13.33 16.38 12.22
C PHE A 553 14.19 17.25 11.29
N PRO A 554 15.37 17.73 11.72
CA PRO A 554 16.11 18.75 11.00
C PRO A 554 16.71 18.27 9.67
N MET A 555 16.97 16.97 9.53
CA MET A 555 17.58 16.36 8.34
C MET A 555 16.58 15.92 7.29
N LEU A 556 15.28 16.15 7.47
CA LEU A 556 14.22 15.66 6.61
C LEU A 556 14.42 16.02 5.13
N GLU A 557 14.73 17.29 4.84
CA GLU A 557 14.95 17.75 3.46
C GLU A 557 16.14 17.04 2.81
N ARG A 558 17.20 16.81 3.56
CA ARG A 558 18.37 16.11 3.07
C ARG A 558 18.08 14.64 2.81
N PHE A 559 17.36 13.99 3.71
CA PHE A 559 16.88 12.62 3.49
C PHE A 559 16.02 12.54 2.25
N ASN A 560 15.12 13.49 2.03
CA ASN A 560 14.29 13.55 0.84
C ASN A 560 15.10 13.64 -0.46
N VAL A 561 16.20 14.39 -0.48
CA VAL A 561 17.10 14.46 -1.65
C VAL A 561 17.74 13.10 -1.93
N ILE A 562 18.28 12.44 -0.89
CA ILE A 562 18.89 11.10 -1.01
C ILE A 562 17.84 10.07 -1.47
N ILE A 563 16.67 10.07 -0.84
CA ILE A 563 15.59 9.14 -1.15
C ILE A 563 15.14 9.30 -2.62
N ARG A 564 14.96 10.53 -3.10
CA ARG A 564 14.63 10.77 -4.52
C ARG A 564 15.70 10.21 -5.45
N SER A 565 16.96 10.49 -5.17
CA SER A 565 18.08 9.97 -5.98
C SER A 565 18.08 8.44 -6.02
N VAL A 566 17.89 7.77 -4.88
CA VAL A 566 17.84 6.29 -4.80
C VAL A 566 16.62 5.74 -5.55
N SER A 567 15.48 6.41 -5.44
CA SER A 567 14.23 5.99 -6.11
C SER A 567 14.31 6.19 -7.63
N GLU A 568 14.79 7.33 -8.09
CA GLU A 568 14.95 7.67 -9.52
C GLU A 568 15.94 6.73 -10.22
N ASN A 569 16.99 6.28 -9.51
CA ASN A 569 17.92 5.27 -10.03
C ASN A 569 17.38 3.82 -9.96
N GLY A 570 16.14 3.61 -9.50
CA GLY A 570 15.48 2.31 -9.48
C GLY A 570 16.01 1.31 -8.46
N LEU A 571 16.90 1.72 -7.53
CA LEU A 571 17.54 0.82 -6.57
C LEU A 571 16.53 0.15 -5.62
N ILE A 572 15.47 0.87 -5.23
CA ILE A 572 14.43 0.32 -4.34
C ILE A 572 13.69 -0.82 -5.03
N ASN A 573 13.30 -0.63 -6.29
CA ASN A 573 12.64 -1.69 -7.07
C ASN A 573 13.57 -2.89 -7.28
N LYS A 574 14.86 -2.65 -7.52
CA LYS A 574 15.85 -3.72 -7.64
C LYS A 574 15.89 -4.56 -6.36
N TRP A 575 16.06 -3.93 -5.19
CA TRP A 575 16.14 -4.66 -3.91
C TRP A 575 14.86 -5.42 -3.60
N MET A 576 13.69 -4.83 -3.87
CA MET A 576 12.41 -5.51 -3.65
C MET A 576 12.24 -6.72 -4.57
N ASN A 577 12.65 -6.61 -5.84
CA ASN A 577 12.58 -7.72 -6.79
C ASN A 577 13.58 -8.83 -6.44
N GLU A 578 14.79 -8.50 -6.01
CA GLU A 578 15.78 -9.49 -5.56
C GLU A 578 15.25 -10.33 -4.39
N LEU A 579 14.56 -9.70 -3.44
CA LEU A 579 13.94 -10.41 -2.32
C LEU A 579 12.81 -11.35 -2.78
N LEU A 580 12.01 -10.94 -3.75
CA LEU A 580 10.95 -11.78 -4.35
C LEU A 580 11.54 -12.98 -5.10
N ILE A 581 12.57 -12.78 -5.93
CA ILE A 581 13.20 -13.85 -6.71
C ILE A 581 13.81 -14.90 -5.78
N HIS A 582 14.49 -14.49 -4.71
CA HIS A 582 15.12 -15.42 -3.79
C HIS A 582 14.11 -16.23 -2.97
N SER A 583 12.92 -15.71 -2.74
CA SER A 583 11.85 -16.45 -2.05
C SER A 583 11.17 -17.48 -2.97
N GLY A 584 11.24 -17.29 -4.28
CA GLY A 584 10.61 -18.12 -5.30
C GLY A 584 11.51 -19.15 -6.00
N SER A 585 12.81 -19.18 -5.72
CA SER A 585 13.77 -20.08 -6.37
C SER A 585 13.74 -21.52 -5.82
N SER A 586 12.58 -22.15 -5.81
CA SER A 586 12.54 -23.59 -5.98
C SER A 586 12.52 -23.85 -7.50
N GLU A 587 13.52 -24.55 -8.01
CA GLU A 587 13.54 -25.07 -9.38
C GLU A 587 12.14 -25.54 -9.73
N GLU A 588 11.55 -24.99 -10.80
CA GLU A 588 10.47 -25.66 -11.50
C GLU A 588 11.04 -27.01 -11.99
N SER A 589 11.14 -27.97 -11.07
CA SER A 589 11.25 -29.35 -11.49
C SER A 589 9.96 -29.62 -12.28
N SER A 590 10.08 -29.72 -13.57
CA SER A 590 9.07 -30.30 -14.45
C SER A 590 8.86 -31.77 -14.03
N THR A 591 8.28 -31.95 -12.85
CA THR A 591 7.88 -33.26 -12.38
C THR A 591 6.73 -33.70 -13.28
N ILE A 592 7.00 -34.70 -14.12
CA ILE A 592 5.98 -35.43 -14.87
C ILE A 592 4.98 -35.92 -13.83
N VAL A 593 3.82 -35.28 -13.75
CA VAL A 593 2.74 -35.67 -12.84
C VAL A 593 2.03 -36.88 -13.50
N PRO A 594 2.16 -38.10 -12.95
CA PRO A 594 1.45 -39.24 -13.49
C PRO A 594 -0.06 -39.02 -13.38
N LEU A 595 -0.82 -39.54 -14.37
CA LEU A 595 -2.27 -39.53 -14.34
C LEU A 595 -2.79 -40.27 -13.10
N SER A 596 -3.48 -39.56 -12.23
CA SER A 596 -4.10 -40.13 -11.03
C SER A 596 -5.48 -40.72 -11.34
N ILE A 597 -5.96 -41.62 -10.47
CA ILE A 597 -7.35 -42.14 -10.55
C ILE A 597 -8.38 -41.00 -10.53
N GLN A 598 -8.08 -39.90 -9.85
CA GLN A 598 -8.95 -38.72 -9.79
C GLN A 598 -9.21 -38.14 -11.19
N ASN A 599 -8.20 -38.13 -12.08
CA ASN A 599 -8.34 -37.62 -13.45
C ASN A 599 -9.24 -38.50 -14.32
N LEU A 600 -9.37 -39.80 -13.99
CA LEU A 600 -10.19 -40.77 -14.69
C LEU A 600 -11.51 -41.11 -13.96
N LEU A 601 -11.77 -40.45 -12.85
CA LEU A 601 -12.93 -40.73 -11.98
C LEU A 601 -14.24 -40.66 -12.79
N GLY A 602 -14.38 -39.72 -13.71
CA GLY A 602 -15.55 -39.57 -14.57
C GLY A 602 -15.80 -40.83 -15.44
N ALA A 603 -14.76 -41.47 -16.00
CA ALA A 603 -14.89 -42.69 -16.78
C ALA A 603 -15.37 -43.87 -15.90
N PHE A 604 -14.81 -44.04 -14.72
CA PHE A 604 -15.22 -45.08 -13.77
C PHE A 604 -16.66 -44.88 -13.27
N MET A 605 -17.05 -43.63 -12.96
CA MET A 605 -18.43 -43.32 -12.58
C MET A 605 -19.42 -43.61 -13.71
N PHE A 606 -19.05 -43.28 -14.97
CA PHE A 606 -19.89 -43.57 -16.13
C PHE A 606 -20.11 -45.10 -16.32
N ILE A 607 -19.06 -45.90 -16.24
CA ILE A 607 -19.14 -47.37 -16.31
C ILE A 607 -20.00 -47.90 -15.13
N GLY A 608 -19.80 -47.42 -13.92
CA GLY A 608 -20.59 -47.81 -12.76
C GLY A 608 -22.08 -47.51 -12.93
N PHE A 609 -22.41 -46.33 -13.49
CA PHE A 609 -23.79 -45.98 -13.79
C PHE A 609 -24.40 -46.90 -14.85
N MET A 610 -23.65 -47.24 -15.92
CA MET A 610 -24.10 -48.16 -16.98
C MET A 610 -24.36 -49.55 -16.44
N TYR A 611 -23.49 -50.06 -15.52
CA TYR A 611 -23.73 -51.36 -14.87
C TYR A 611 -24.99 -51.33 -13.99
N ALA A 612 -25.18 -50.29 -13.19
CA ALA A 612 -26.37 -50.14 -12.35
C ALA A 612 -27.64 -50.10 -13.20
N ALA A 613 -27.64 -49.33 -14.29
CA ALA A 613 -28.77 -49.29 -15.25
C ALA A 613 -29.05 -50.66 -15.89
N SER A 614 -28.00 -51.38 -16.31
CA SER A 614 -28.12 -52.73 -16.89
C SER A 614 -28.73 -53.70 -15.87
N ILE A 615 -28.33 -53.69 -14.62
CA ILE A 615 -28.90 -54.54 -13.56
C ILE A 615 -30.39 -54.22 -13.33
N VAL A 616 -30.76 -52.91 -13.31
CA VAL A 616 -32.16 -52.52 -13.15
C VAL A 616 -33.03 -53.01 -14.31
N ILE A 617 -32.54 -52.88 -15.56
CA ILE A 617 -33.23 -53.38 -16.76
C ILE A 617 -33.37 -54.90 -16.68
N PHE A 618 -32.30 -55.62 -16.35
CA PHE A 618 -32.30 -57.05 -16.20
C PHE A 618 -33.34 -57.57 -15.16
N LEU A 619 -33.35 -56.90 -13.98
CA LEU A 619 -34.35 -57.24 -12.96
C LEU A 619 -35.78 -56.95 -13.42
N GLY A 620 -35.97 -55.87 -14.22
CA GLY A 620 -37.24 -55.56 -14.87
C GLY A 620 -37.67 -56.64 -15.87
N GLU A 621 -36.75 -57.12 -16.71
CA GLU A 621 -37.02 -58.21 -17.68
C GLU A 621 -37.37 -59.53 -16.98
N VAL A 622 -36.64 -59.89 -15.92
CA VAL A 622 -36.94 -61.07 -15.10
C VAL A 622 -38.34 -60.96 -14.46
N ALA A 623 -38.64 -59.78 -13.87
CA ALA A 623 -39.98 -59.55 -13.25
C ALA A 623 -41.12 -59.68 -14.30
N ILE A 624 -40.94 -59.07 -15.50
CA ILE A 624 -41.89 -59.15 -16.56
C ILE A 624 -42.00 -60.59 -17.05
N GLY A 625 -40.90 -61.35 -17.19
CA GLY A 625 -40.86 -62.78 -17.56
C GLY A 625 -41.65 -63.66 -16.56
N VAL A 626 -41.44 -63.41 -15.26
CA VAL A 626 -42.18 -64.12 -14.18
C VAL A 626 -43.68 -63.85 -14.27
N ILE A 627 -44.05 -62.56 -14.48
CA ILE A 627 -45.47 -62.15 -14.59
C ILE A 627 -46.10 -62.80 -15.84
N LYS A 628 -45.38 -62.82 -16.96
CA LYS A 628 -45.87 -63.44 -18.20
C LYS A 628 -46.05 -64.92 -18.00
N ARG A 629 -45.13 -65.67 -17.39
CA ARG A 629 -45.26 -67.11 -17.07
C ARG A 629 -46.52 -67.36 -16.17
N LYS A 630 -46.65 -66.59 -15.09
CA LYS A 630 -47.82 -66.69 -14.22
C LYS A 630 -49.13 -66.47 -14.96
N ARG A 631 -49.17 -65.57 -15.98
CA ARG A 631 -50.38 -65.33 -16.78
C ARG A 631 -50.61 -66.49 -17.73
N GLU A 632 -49.58 -67.10 -18.31
CA GLU A 632 -49.68 -68.29 -19.20
C GLU A 632 -50.13 -69.49 -18.40
N ASP A 633 -49.56 -69.73 -17.18
CA ASP A 633 -50.01 -70.82 -16.31
C ASP A 633 -51.44 -70.62 -15.86
N LYS A 634 -51.87 -69.39 -15.57
CA LYS A 634 -53.26 -69.10 -15.24
C LYS A 634 -54.25 -69.33 -16.41
N LYS A 635 -53.79 -69.06 -17.65
CA LYS A 635 -54.57 -69.36 -18.84
C LYS A 635 -54.64 -70.92 -19.10
N SER A 636 -53.51 -71.60 -18.94
CA SER A 636 -53.46 -73.07 -19.08
C SER A 636 -54.37 -73.75 -18.05
N ASN A 637 -54.29 -73.40 -16.79
CA ASN A 637 -55.18 -73.92 -15.77
C ASN A 637 -56.65 -73.55 -15.99
N HIS A 638 -56.98 -72.45 -16.61
CA HIS A 638 -58.32 -72.08 -16.99
C HIS A 638 -58.84 -72.92 -18.18
N TYR A 639 -58.01 -73.20 -19.16
CA TYR A 639 -58.34 -74.10 -20.26
C TYR A 639 -58.49 -75.55 -19.80
N GLU A 640 -57.69 -76.01 -18.85
CA GLU A 640 -57.79 -77.35 -18.26
C GLU A 640 -59.03 -77.49 -17.41
N PHE A 641 -59.40 -76.47 -16.61
CA PHE A 641 -60.64 -76.41 -15.89
C PHE A 641 -61.86 -76.42 -16.80
N LEU A 642 -61.87 -75.65 -17.89
CA LEU A 642 -62.92 -75.65 -18.89
C LEU A 642 -63.07 -77.04 -19.62
N ASN A 643 -61.96 -77.69 -19.98
CA ASN A 643 -61.93 -79.01 -20.56
C ASN A 643 -62.44 -80.08 -19.60
N ASN A 644 -62.19 -80.00 -18.31
CA ASN A 644 -62.73 -80.91 -17.31
C ASN A 644 -64.22 -80.71 -17.12
N ILE A 645 -64.75 -79.51 -17.16
CA ILE A 645 -66.21 -79.23 -17.09
C ILE A 645 -66.89 -79.74 -18.37
N THR A 646 -66.30 -79.59 -19.52
CA THR A 646 -66.87 -80.17 -20.78
C THR A 646 -66.82 -81.72 -20.82
N LYS A 647 -65.80 -82.35 -20.27
CA LYS A 647 -65.75 -83.77 -20.06
C LYS A 647 -66.81 -84.32 -19.12
N GLU A 648 -67.03 -83.65 -17.99
CA GLU A 648 -68.11 -84.03 -17.04
C GLU A 648 -69.49 -83.86 -17.66
N ARG A 649 -69.72 -82.91 -18.55
CA ARG A 649 -70.99 -82.81 -19.28
C ARG A 649 -71.19 -83.91 -20.30
N PHE A 650 -70.17 -84.46 -20.95
CA PHE A 650 -70.24 -85.52 -21.89
C PHE A 650 -70.34 -86.93 -21.22
N ILE A 651 -70.16 -87.08 -19.93
CA ILE A 651 -70.29 -88.35 -19.20
C ILE A 651 -71.67 -88.44 -18.54
N ASN A 652 -72.45 -87.34 -18.45
CA ASN A 652 -73.82 -87.33 -17.90
C ASN A 652 -74.96 -87.20 -18.92
N GLU A 653 -74.66 -87.29 -20.25
CA GLU A 653 -75.62 -87.55 -21.28
C GLU A 653 -75.46 -89.02 -21.76
#